data_6d5a2d2011f3f8f5fb02b9992bd04a6b
#
_entry.id   6d5a2d2011f3f8f5fb02b9992bd04a6b
#
_cell.length_a   1.000
_cell.length_b   1.000
_cell.length_c   1.000
_cell.angle_alpha   90.00
_cell.angle_beta   90.00
_cell.angle_gamma   90.00
#
_symmetry.space_group_name_H-M   'P 1'
#
loop_
_entity.id
_entity.type
_entity.pdbx_description
1 polymer ?
#
loop_
_entity_poly.entity_id
_entity_poly.type
_entity_poly.pdbx_seq_one_letter_code
_entity_poly.pdbx_strand_id
1 'polypeptide(L)'
;MRAHYYRMKPLVVLLLISIAVAASSPVVRQDSAESARQLYRQAMDLYNAGRYNEAAPLCERAIAMSTRALGPEHSDVALSLNGLGLIYAGKGDYARAEPLYERALGIYSKLSDTAQSQENRNAAAGNVAATLNNLAELYKNRGEYSRAEPLYQSALTICIKLRGEQNSSVANTLNNLADLYRMKGDYARAEPLFRRALAIYLKINPEDPDVALAMSNLAAVYAAKGDSARAEPLYLRALAIREKVLGPRHRDVALTLNNLAELYSDNGNLARAALLLERALSIHLKLDPQNPDVAVVLNNLAGLYLLRGDFARAEPLYSRALEINVKALGPEHPEVARSLNNLAAVFHARGDEARAETLYLRSLAIREKTLGPDNSLVATTLMNLGDLYREKGDFARGVQFCSRSQETRERNFNLILASGSEDQKQLYLDTLSGETHATVSLHVRSAPASEQAAQLSLTTILRRKGRALDAMTDQIAMLRQRATPADAQLLDQLAGARSQLATLQLSNSVRMSAVERQAAIKRLTASVAGLEDQVSRRSAQFRALSQPVTLDAVRQAVPEGAALIEVFAFKPFNGKAIKASERFGPPQYVAYVLERDRATPQFVELGAADSIDADIAKLREALHDPDRADVKNLSRALDERVMRPVRRLLGSTRQLLISPDGALNLLPFAALVDERGQYLVENYAISYLSSGRDLLRLQVARESRTTPVVIGDPLYDMSPPRAQQRPAQTDLPSQPVTNRRSMDFTALTYAPLPGTAQEARGLQSLLPGAQLLLQQQATEAAIKQLRAPRVLHIATHGFFLADQPSDDNAAEARALLHQGDARPLAAQKENPLLRSGIILAGVKQQQSGAGEDGVLTALEAAGLDLWGTQLVVLSACETGLGEVHNGAGVYGLRRALVLAGSETQVMSLWSVNDIATRDLMMGFYERLQAGEGRAEALRQTQLAMLGSKAPVQAADPRGVKIVKHGAAPKFSHPFYWAPFIESGAWTSMSAK
;
A
#
# COMPACT_ATOMS: atom_id res chain seq x y z
N MET A 1 3.08 10.94 10.14
CA MET A 1 3.78 9.86 10.90
C MET A 1 4.31 10.46 12.19
N ARG A 2 3.66 10.14 13.27
CA ARG A 2 4.01 10.63 14.62
C ARG A 2 5.11 9.76 15.16
N ALA A 3 6.29 10.35 15.39
CA ALA A 3 7.41 9.66 16.02
C ALA A 3 7.10 9.50 17.50
N HIS A 4 6.72 8.31 17.93
CA HIS A 4 6.68 7.97 19.34
C HIS A 4 8.11 7.67 19.79
N TYR A 5 8.65 8.56 20.63
CA TYR A 5 9.88 8.33 21.35
C TYR A 5 9.61 7.28 22.43
N TYR A 6 9.83 6.02 22.09
CA TYR A 6 10.08 5.01 23.10
C TYR A 6 11.51 5.17 23.58
N ARG A 7 11.68 5.88 24.70
CA ARG A 7 12.91 5.78 25.45
C ARG A 7 13.02 4.37 25.98
N MET A 8 13.87 3.58 25.32
CA MET A 8 14.35 2.38 25.96
C MET A 8 15.03 2.75 27.29
N LYS A 9 14.64 2.07 28.36
CA LYS A 9 15.56 1.91 29.48
C LYS A 9 16.81 1.28 28.89
N PRO A 10 18.00 1.89 29.08
CA PRO A 10 19.21 1.17 28.78
C PRO A 10 19.11 -0.11 29.60
N LEU A 11 19.34 -1.25 28.98
CA LEU A 11 19.66 -2.47 29.70
C LEU A 11 20.94 -2.16 30.49
N VAL A 12 20.76 -1.58 31.66
CA VAL A 12 21.75 -1.66 32.69
C VAL A 12 21.70 -3.11 33.13
N VAL A 13 22.32 -3.95 32.29
CA VAL A 13 22.80 -5.23 32.81
C VAL A 13 23.78 -4.87 33.86
N LEU A 14 23.30 -4.80 35.10
CA LEU A 14 24.12 -4.99 36.28
C LEU A 14 24.69 -6.40 36.23
N LEU A 15 25.60 -6.64 35.29
CA LEU A 15 26.56 -7.72 35.39
C LEU A 15 27.54 -7.24 36.46
N LEU A 16 27.35 -7.67 37.67
CA LEU A 16 28.40 -7.80 38.67
C LEU A 16 29.46 -8.75 38.09
N ILE A 17 30.34 -8.20 37.24
CA ILE A 17 31.54 -8.91 36.81
C ILE A 17 32.55 -8.74 37.95
N SER A 18 32.64 -9.76 38.79
CA SER A 18 33.81 -9.98 39.62
C SER A 18 34.95 -10.36 38.66
N ILE A 19 35.68 -9.38 38.19
CA ILE A 19 36.94 -9.64 37.46
C ILE A 19 38.06 -9.66 38.50
N ALA A 20 38.44 -10.85 38.91
CA ALA A 20 39.72 -11.08 39.50
C ALA A 20 40.78 -11.03 38.40
N VAL A 21 41.38 -9.91 38.13
CA VAL A 21 42.64 -9.83 37.39
C VAL A 21 43.77 -9.61 38.35
N ALA A 22 44.64 -10.62 38.40
CA ALA A 22 45.82 -10.66 39.20
C ALA A 22 46.88 -9.62 38.84
N ALA A 23 47.53 -9.10 39.85
CA ALA A 23 48.88 -8.60 39.95
C ALA A 23 49.26 -7.26 39.27
N SER A 24 49.75 -6.36 40.14
CA SER A 24 50.59 -5.20 39.93
C SER A 24 49.91 -3.95 39.30
N SER A 25 49.04 -3.34 40.08
CA SER A 25 48.75 -1.92 39.90
C SER A 25 48.73 -1.20 41.22
N PRO A 26 49.37 -0.02 41.36
CA PRO A 26 49.34 0.71 42.62
C PRO A 26 47.92 1.15 42.95
N VAL A 27 47.58 1.20 44.22
CA VAL A 27 46.26 1.58 44.79
C VAL A 27 45.66 2.82 44.13
N VAL A 28 46.48 3.77 43.71
CA VAL A 28 46.09 5.01 42.96
C VAL A 28 45.41 4.76 41.61
N ARG A 29 45.77 3.67 40.90
CA ARG A 29 45.13 3.35 39.61
C ARG A 29 43.73 2.73 39.81
N GLN A 30 43.58 1.94 40.88
CA GLN A 30 42.33 1.30 41.21
C GLN A 30 41.30 2.33 41.71
N ASP A 31 41.74 3.32 42.54
CA ASP A 31 40.91 4.44 43.00
C ASP A 31 40.44 5.33 41.83
N SER A 32 41.31 5.54 40.83
CA SER A 32 40.99 6.32 39.65
C SER A 32 39.96 5.61 38.75
N ALA A 33 40.03 4.28 38.64
CA ALA A 33 39.08 3.50 37.82
C ALA A 33 37.70 3.44 38.53
N GLU A 34 37.64 3.28 39.86
CA GLU A 34 36.38 3.31 40.61
C GLU A 34 35.73 4.69 40.57
N SER A 35 36.50 5.76 40.66
CA SER A 35 36.03 7.14 40.53
C SER A 35 35.45 7.37 39.12
N ALA A 36 36.06 6.80 38.08
CA ALA A 36 35.52 6.87 36.70
C ALA A 36 34.20 6.14 36.59
N ARG A 37 34.06 4.97 37.14
CA ARG A 37 32.80 4.22 37.20
C ARG A 37 31.70 4.98 37.97
N GLN A 38 32.07 5.68 39.07
CA GLN A 38 31.11 6.52 39.79
C GLN A 38 30.61 7.70 38.97
N LEU A 39 31.50 8.40 38.25
CA LEU A 39 31.13 9.46 37.32
C LEU A 39 30.21 8.95 36.20
N TYR A 40 30.52 7.77 35.67
CA TYR A 40 29.69 7.13 34.69
C TYR A 40 28.27 6.84 35.22
N ARG A 41 28.13 6.28 36.40
CA ARG A 41 26.83 6.04 37.06
C ARG A 41 26.05 7.34 37.22
N GLN A 42 26.68 8.39 37.74
CA GLN A 42 26.07 9.72 37.89
C GLN A 42 25.61 10.29 36.52
N ALA A 43 26.42 10.12 35.47
CA ALA A 43 26.06 10.53 34.12
C ALA A 43 24.82 9.79 33.61
N MET A 44 24.73 8.49 33.90
CA MET A 44 23.57 7.69 33.48
C MET A 44 22.30 8.02 34.28
N ASP A 45 22.42 8.37 35.56
CA ASP A 45 21.30 8.85 36.37
C ASP A 45 20.74 10.17 35.82
N LEU A 46 21.62 11.10 35.43
CA LEU A 46 21.24 12.35 34.76
C LEU A 46 20.65 12.10 33.37
N TYR A 47 21.19 11.14 32.63
CA TYR A 47 20.61 10.71 31.34
C TYR A 47 19.18 10.21 31.53
N ASN A 48 18.94 9.36 32.53
CA ASN A 48 17.60 8.84 32.82
C ASN A 48 16.63 9.94 33.27
N ALA A 49 17.13 11.01 33.89
CA ALA A 49 16.37 12.20 34.26
C ALA A 49 16.15 13.16 33.07
N GLY A 50 16.69 12.88 31.87
CA GLY A 50 16.63 13.77 30.70
C GLY A 50 17.58 14.96 30.74
N ARG A 51 18.48 15.02 31.73
CA ARG A 51 19.44 16.14 31.94
C ARG A 51 20.73 15.93 31.14
N TYR A 52 20.60 15.79 29.83
CA TYR A 52 21.69 15.39 28.94
C TYR A 52 22.87 16.38 28.93
N ASN A 53 22.59 17.68 29.08
CA ASN A 53 23.64 18.72 29.10
C ASN A 53 24.56 18.59 30.31
N GLU A 54 24.07 18.06 31.42
CA GLU A 54 24.84 17.81 32.64
C GLU A 54 25.50 16.42 32.65
N ALA A 55 24.87 15.46 31.95
CA ALA A 55 25.38 14.08 31.86
C ALA A 55 26.63 13.99 30.96
N ALA A 56 26.69 14.70 29.83
CA ALA A 56 27.79 14.59 28.87
C ALA A 56 29.17 14.90 29.48
N PRO A 57 29.40 16.03 30.17
CA PRO A 57 30.72 16.33 30.74
C PRO A 57 31.15 15.34 31.82
N LEU A 58 30.22 14.71 32.55
CA LEU A 58 30.59 13.69 33.52
C LEU A 58 31.07 12.41 32.82
N CYS A 59 30.40 12.04 31.74
CA CYS A 59 30.76 10.86 30.96
C CYS A 59 32.09 11.07 30.21
N GLU A 60 32.36 12.26 29.69
CA GLU A 60 33.66 12.63 29.07
C GLU A 60 34.82 12.54 30.09
N ARG A 61 34.57 13.00 31.32
CA ARG A 61 35.53 12.83 32.40
C ARG A 61 35.75 11.36 32.77
N ALA A 62 34.69 10.57 32.80
CA ALA A 62 34.79 9.13 33.05
C ALA A 62 35.67 8.44 31.98
N ILE A 63 35.49 8.77 30.68
CA ILE A 63 36.29 8.27 29.58
C ILE A 63 37.78 8.65 29.78
N ALA A 64 38.07 9.92 30.09
CA ALA A 64 39.44 10.40 30.25
C ALA A 64 40.14 9.70 31.46
N MET A 65 39.43 9.53 32.54
CA MET A 65 39.96 8.85 33.76
C MET A 65 40.16 7.35 33.50
N SER A 66 39.18 6.66 32.93
CA SER A 66 39.32 5.23 32.60
C SER A 66 40.44 4.97 31.59
N THR A 67 40.59 5.83 30.57
CA THR A 67 41.69 5.73 29.57
C THR A 67 43.05 5.87 30.22
N ARG A 68 43.21 6.80 31.19
CA ARG A 68 44.48 6.98 31.87
C ARG A 68 44.78 5.83 32.85
N ALA A 69 43.76 5.33 33.52
CA ALA A 69 43.95 4.30 34.55
C ALA A 69 44.13 2.89 33.96
N LEU A 70 43.38 2.57 32.89
CA LEU A 70 43.21 1.19 32.40
C LEU A 70 43.70 1.01 30.95
N GLY A 71 44.02 2.10 30.26
CA GLY A 71 44.35 2.10 28.83
C GLY A 71 43.16 2.27 27.89
N PRO A 72 43.41 2.70 26.62
CA PRO A 72 42.37 3.11 25.69
C PRO A 72 41.49 1.95 25.16
N GLU A 73 41.95 0.73 25.27
CA GLU A 73 41.27 -0.48 24.77
C GLU A 73 40.55 -1.26 25.89
N HIS A 74 40.37 -0.68 27.05
CA HIS A 74 39.74 -1.35 28.19
C HIS A 74 38.21 -1.33 28.10
N SER A 75 37.54 -2.36 28.61
CA SER A 75 36.07 -2.49 28.60
C SER A 75 35.35 -1.29 29.26
N ASP A 76 35.88 -0.70 30.29
CA ASP A 76 35.28 0.47 30.96
C ASP A 76 35.34 1.74 30.09
N VAL A 77 36.35 1.86 29.23
CA VAL A 77 36.42 2.94 28.24
C VAL A 77 35.34 2.74 27.22
N ALA A 78 35.16 1.50 26.70
CA ALA A 78 34.10 1.18 25.75
C ALA A 78 32.70 1.38 26.34
N LEU A 79 32.50 1.02 27.62
CA LEU A 79 31.24 1.26 28.34
C LEU A 79 30.93 2.76 28.42
N SER A 80 31.93 3.56 28.81
CA SER A 80 31.76 5.03 28.91
C SER A 80 31.55 5.69 27.54
N LEU A 81 32.22 5.21 26.47
CA LEU A 81 32.00 5.65 25.09
C LEU A 81 30.57 5.35 24.62
N ASN A 82 30.09 4.13 24.89
CA ASN A 82 28.71 3.72 24.56
C ASN A 82 27.69 4.58 25.36
N GLY A 83 27.94 4.86 26.65
CA GLY A 83 27.11 5.76 27.45
C GLY A 83 27.11 7.21 26.94
N LEU A 84 28.27 7.74 26.54
CA LEU A 84 28.36 9.07 25.95
C LEU A 84 27.61 9.12 24.57
N GLY A 85 27.69 8.04 23.79
CA GLY A 85 26.91 7.85 22.59
C GLY A 85 25.40 7.93 22.83
N LEU A 86 24.91 7.26 23.89
CA LEU A 86 23.50 7.35 24.33
C LEU A 86 23.10 8.78 24.71
N ILE A 87 23.96 9.50 25.44
CA ILE A 87 23.70 10.89 25.83
C ILE A 87 23.61 11.80 24.60
N TYR A 88 24.57 11.70 23.65
CA TYR A 88 24.51 12.49 22.42
C TYR A 88 23.33 12.11 21.52
N ALA A 89 23.02 10.82 21.41
CA ALA A 89 21.84 10.38 20.69
C ALA A 89 20.54 10.91 21.33
N GLY A 90 20.47 10.92 22.67
CA GLY A 90 19.39 11.53 23.44
C GLY A 90 19.25 13.05 23.19
N LYS A 91 20.35 13.73 22.91
CA LYS A 91 20.38 15.15 22.49
C LYS A 91 20.05 15.35 21.01
N GLY A 92 19.86 14.30 20.23
CA GLY A 92 19.71 14.37 18.78
C GLY A 92 21.02 14.69 18.02
N ASP A 93 22.14 14.68 18.71
CA ASP A 93 23.46 14.90 18.09
C ASP A 93 24.03 13.56 17.60
N TYR A 94 23.37 13.05 16.56
CA TYR A 94 23.71 11.75 15.98
C TYR A 94 25.11 11.73 15.37
N ALA A 95 25.59 12.88 14.89
CA ALA A 95 26.92 13.02 14.29
C ALA A 95 28.03 12.75 15.31
N ARG A 96 27.85 13.17 16.55
CA ARG A 96 28.80 12.86 17.64
C ARG A 96 28.57 11.48 18.25
N ALA A 97 27.35 10.96 18.25
CA ALA A 97 27.03 9.66 18.82
C ALA A 97 27.59 8.49 17.99
N GLU A 98 27.47 8.56 16.65
CA GLU A 98 27.90 7.49 15.73
C GLU A 98 29.35 7.03 15.95
N PRO A 99 30.38 7.91 15.89
CA PRO A 99 31.79 7.49 16.08
C PRO A 99 32.09 6.96 17.48
N LEU A 100 31.32 7.36 18.50
CA LEU A 100 31.49 6.83 19.86
C LEU A 100 31.02 5.38 19.94
N TYR A 101 29.88 5.08 19.32
CA TYR A 101 29.39 3.69 19.22
C TYR A 101 30.32 2.81 18.40
N GLU A 102 30.81 3.31 17.26
CA GLU A 102 31.75 2.56 16.40
C GLU A 102 33.04 2.25 17.14
N ARG A 103 33.59 3.21 17.90
CA ARG A 103 34.78 2.99 18.72
C ARG A 103 34.53 2.01 19.84
N ALA A 104 33.41 2.11 20.56
CA ALA A 104 33.03 1.15 21.60
C ALA A 104 32.87 -0.26 21.01
N LEU A 105 32.22 -0.39 19.85
CA LEU A 105 32.06 -1.64 19.13
C LEU A 105 33.41 -2.26 18.74
N GLY A 106 34.34 -1.45 18.22
CA GLY A 106 35.69 -1.90 17.90
C GLY A 106 36.46 -2.47 19.09
N ILE A 107 36.39 -1.79 20.28
CA ILE A 107 37.01 -2.26 21.51
C ILE A 107 36.37 -3.57 21.98
N TYR A 108 35.02 -3.65 21.99
CA TYR A 108 34.32 -4.87 22.46
C TYR A 108 34.54 -6.05 21.53
N SER A 109 34.56 -5.83 20.19
CA SER A 109 34.86 -6.88 19.24
C SER A 109 36.27 -7.44 19.44
N LYS A 110 37.27 -6.58 19.55
CA LYS A 110 38.64 -6.98 19.83
C LYS A 110 38.77 -7.75 21.14
N LEU A 111 38.08 -7.31 22.20
CA LEU A 111 38.06 -8.03 23.49
C LEU A 111 37.39 -9.40 23.36
N SER A 112 36.34 -9.53 22.52
CA SER A 112 35.69 -10.81 22.25
C SER A 112 36.63 -11.79 21.57
N ASP A 113 37.40 -11.30 20.56
CA ASP A 113 38.31 -12.12 19.78
C ASP A 113 39.57 -12.55 20.56
N THR A 114 40.07 -11.68 21.43
CA THR A 114 41.30 -11.91 22.18
C THR A 114 41.10 -12.53 23.57
N ALA A 115 39.88 -12.69 24.06
CA ALA A 115 39.55 -13.22 25.36
C ALA A 115 40.03 -14.67 25.52
N GLN A 116 40.80 -14.92 26.60
CA GLN A 116 41.34 -16.25 26.91
C GLN A 116 40.28 -17.19 27.49
N SER A 117 39.33 -16.68 28.27
CA SER A 117 38.24 -17.47 28.84
C SER A 117 36.96 -17.37 28.03
N GLN A 118 36.12 -18.43 28.03
CA GLN A 118 34.81 -18.43 27.40
C GLN A 118 33.86 -17.40 28.06
N GLU A 119 34.00 -17.19 29.37
CA GLU A 119 33.20 -16.24 30.12
C GLU A 119 33.45 -14.79 29.66
N ASN A 120 34.71 -14.38 29.56
CA ASN A 120 35.11 -13.07 29.08
C ASN A 120 34.72 -12.85 27.60
N ARG A 121 34.82 -13.89 26.78
CA ARG A 121 34.37 -13.87 25.40
C ARG A 121 32.86 -13.63 25.29
N ASN A 122 32.08 -14.34 26.09
CA ASN A 122 30.64 -14.17 26.18
C ASN A 122 30.23 -12.80 26.70
N ALA A 123 30.91 -12.27 27.71
CA ALA A 123 30.67 -10.92 28.22
C ALA A 123 30.95 -9.84 27.17
N ALA A 124 32.09 -9.93 26.49
CA ALA A 124 32.43 -8.99 25.39
C ALA A 124 31.45 -9.06 24.25
N ALA A 125 31.07 -10.28 23.79
CA ALA A 125 30.07 -10.48 22.76
C ALA A 125 28.67 -9.95 23.14
N GLY A 126 28.29 -10.04 24.42
CA GLY A 126 27.07 -9.42 24.93
C GLY A 126 27.10 -7.88 24.83
N ASN A 127 28.25 -7.27 25.09
CA ASN A 127 28.45 -5.83 24.94
C ASN A 127 28.46 -5.40 23.44
N VAL A 128 29.02 -6.25 22.56
CA VAL A 128 28.90 -6.07 21.10
C VAL A 128 27.42 -6.00 20.70
N ALA A 129 26.59 -6.96 21.14
CA ALA A 129 25.17 -6.98 20.82
C ALA A 129 24.44 -5.72 21.34
N ALA A 130 24.74 -5.27 22.55
CA ALA A 130 24.16 -4.06 23.12
C ALA A 130 24.55 -2.80 22.33
N THR A 131 25.85 -2.69 21.95
CA THR A 131 26.32 -1.55 21.14
C THR A 131 25.75 -1.55 19.74
N LEU A 132 25.59 -2.75 19.11
CA LEU A 132 24.91 -2.90 17.84
C LEU A 132 23.44 -2.45 17.90
N ASN A 133 22.73 -2.79 19.00
CA ASN A 133 21.37 -2.30 19.22
C ASN A 133 21.31 -0.77 19.33
N ASN A 134 22.26 -0.15 20.05
CA ASN A 134 22.29 1.31 20.21
C ASN A 134 22.61 2.02 18.88
N LEU A 135 23.55 1.48 18.10
CA LEU A 135 23.90 2.01 16.79
C LEU A 135 22.75 1.83 15.78
N ALA A 136 22.06 0.68 15.85
CA ALA A 136 20.87 0.45 15.05
C ALA A 136 19.73 1.42 15.41
N GLU A 137 19.54 1.70 16.69
CA GLU A 137 18.56 2.69 17.17
C GLU A 137 18.88 4.09 16.65
N LEU A 138 20.17 4.49 16.65
CA LEU A 138 20.60 5.75 16.07
C LEU A 138 20.24 5.84 14.58
N TYR A 139 20.57 4.82 13.79
CA TYR A 139 20.21 4.80 12.36
C TYR A 139 18.71 4.76 12.13
N LYS A 140 17.95 4.03 12.97
CA LYS A 140 16.47 4.05 12.92
C LYS A 140 15.92 5.46 13.13
N ASN A 141 16.47 6.21 14.11
CA ASN A 141 16.03 7.57 14.42
C ASN A 141 16.40 8.58 13.33
N ARG A 142 17.48 8.32 12.57
CA ARG A 142 17.83 9.08 11.35
C ARG A 142 17.00 8.70 10.12
N GLY A 143 16.20 7.63 10.19
CA GLY A 143 15.47 7.10 9.05
C GLY A 143 16.30 6.21 8.12
N GLU A 144 17.55 5.91 8.48
CA GLU A 144 18.48 5.06 7.73
C GLU A 144 18.18 3.56 8.01
N TYR A 145 16.96 3.13 7.71
CA TYR A 145 16.46 1.81 8.06
C TYR A 145 17.27 0.65 7.44
N SER A 146 17.83 0.85 6.26
CA SER A 146 18.69 -0.13 5.59
C SER A 146 19.99 -0.41 6.33
N ARG A 147 20.52 0.57 7.08
CA ARG A 147 21.69 0.41 7.94
C ARG A 147 21.32 -0.18 9.30
N ALA A 148 20.16 0.17 9.84
CA ALA A 148 19.71 -0.30 11.14
C ALA A 148 19.35 -1.80 11.15
N GLU A 149 18.66 -2.29 10.11
CA GLU A 149 18.13 -3.67 10.05
C GLU A 149 19.21 -4.74 10.25
N PRO A 150 20.33 -4.76 9.49
CA PRO A 150 21.38 -5.76 9.67
C PRO A 150 22.06 -5.72 11.04
N LEU A 151 22.14 -4.55 11.67
CA LEU A 151 22.72 -4.42 13.01
C LEU A 151 21.82 -5.06 14.08
N TYR A 152 20.50 -4.82 14.01
CA TYR A 152 19.56 -5.51 14.91
C TYR A 152 19.55 -7.03 14.68
N GLN A 153 19.63 -7.50 13.43
CA GLN A 153 19.69 -8.94 13.12
C GLN A 153 20.98 -9.58 13.67
N SER A 154 22.12 -8.90 13.55
CA SER A 154 23.38 -9.33 14.12
C SER A 154 23.32 -9.38 15.64
N ALA A 155 22.79 -8.34 16.28
CA ALA A 155 22.58 -8.32 17.73
C ALA A 155 21.68 -9.47 18.20
N LEU A 156 20.57 -9.73 17.48
CA LEU A 156 19.65 -10.83 17.78
C LEU A 156 20.34 -12.19 17.69
N THR A 157 21.13 -12.42 16.65
CA THR A 157 21.89 -13.66 16.45
C THR A 157 22.87 -13.90 17.60
N ILE A 158 23.59 -12.87 18.03
CA ILE A 158 24.50 -12.93 19.15
C ILE A 158 23.75 -13.23 20.45
N CYS A 159 22.65 -12.53 20.71
CA CYS A 159 21.84 -12.75 21.93
C CYS A 159 21.29 -14.19 22.01
N ILE A 160 20.76 -14.73 20.90
CA ILE A 160 20.26 -16.11 20.83
C ILE A 160 21.39 -17.12 21.11
N LYS A 161 22.56 -16.92 20.48
CA LYS A 161 23.72 -17.81 20.65
C LYS A 161 24.25 -17.82 22.09
N LEU A 162 24.25 -16.66 22.76
CA LEU A 162 24.79 -16.52 24.10
C LEU A 162 23.83 -16.97 25.21
N ARG A 163 22.54 -16.75 25.04
CA ARG A 163 21.55 -16.83 26.13
C ARG A 163 20.33 -17.70 25.82
N GLY A 164 20.27 -18.28 24.61
CA GLY A 164 19.10 -19.03 24.13
C GLY A 164 17.89 -18.15 23.77
N GLU A 165 16.91 -18.76 23.10
CA GLU A 165 15.77 -18.05 22.50
C GLU A 165 14.79 -17.44 23.54
N GLN A 166 14.75 -17.96 24.77
CA GLN A 166 13.79 -17.59 25.81
C GLN A 166 14.40 -16.63 26.86
N ASN A 167 15.17 -15.65 26.38
CA ASN A 167 15.84 -14.70 27.26
C ASN A 167 15.35 -13.26 27.02
N SER A 168 15.36 -12.43 28.08
CA SER A 168 14.92 -11.03 28.03
C SER A 168 15.72 -10.19 27.01
N SER A 169 17.04 -10.43 26.87
CA SER A 169 17.86 -9.72 25.88
C SER A 169 17.42 -10.02 24.44
N VAL A 170 16.97 -11.26 24.17
CA VAL A 170 16.40 -11.65 22.88
C VAL A 170 15.06 -10.95 22.66
N ALA A 171 14.19 -10.92 23.70
CA ALA A 171 12.91 -10.21 23.63
C ALA A 171 13.10 -8.71 23.40
N ASN A 172 14.06 -8.07 24.07
CA ASN A 172 14.41 -6.66 23.86
C ASN A 172 14.85 -6.38 22.42
N THR A 173 15.75 -7.22 21.87
CA THR A 173 16.24 -7.04 20.50
C THR A 173 15.12 -7.30 19.47
N LEU A 174 14.25 -8.31 19.70
CA LEU A 174 13.06 -8.55 18.89
C LEU A 174 12.12 -7.35 18.90
N ASN A 175 11.90 -6.75 20.08
CA ASN A 175 11.06 -5.57 20.24
C ASN A 175 11.62 -4.37 19.45
N ASN A 176 12.94 -4.15 19.47
CA ASN A 176 13.59 -3.07 18.71
C ASN A 176 13.54 -3.27 17.21
N LEU A 177 13.81 -4.50 16.77
CA LEU A 177 13.69 -4.87 15.35
C LEU A 177 12.24 -4.77 14.87
N ALA A 178 11.27 -5.15 15.72
CA ALA A 178 9.85 -4.99 15.41
C ALA A 178 9.46 -3.51 15.29
N ASP A 179 10.00 -2.64 16.16
CA ASP A 179 9.76 -1.20 16.11
C ASP A 179 10.36 -0.57 14.83
N LEU A 180 11.55 -1.03 14.42
CA LEU A 180 12.12 -0.65 13.12
C LEU A 180 11.15 -0.97 11.97
N TYR A 181 10.59 -2.19 11.95
CA TYR A 181 9.63 -2.58 10.91
C TYR A 181 8.32 -1.78 11.00
N ARG A 182 7.85 -1.47 12.22
CA ARG A 182 6.70 -0.59 12.43
C ARG A 182 6.96 0.82 11.85
N MET A 183 8.14 1.38 12.08
CA MET A 183 8.55 2.68 11.52
C MET A 183 8.66 2.66 10.00
N LYS A 184 9.01 1.52 9.40
CA LYS A 184 9.00 1.30 7.95
C LYS A 184 7.58 1.11 7.39
N GLY A 185 6.54 1.00 8.23
CA GLY A 185 5.19 0.62 7.82
C GLY A 185 5.03 -0.88 7.53
N ASP A 186 6.05 -1.68 7.78
CA ASP A 186 6.04 -3.14 7.58
C ASP A 186 5.45 -3.85 8.78
N TYR A 187 4.15 -3.71 8.92
CA TYR A 187 3.40 -4.30 10.03
C TYR A 187 3.36 -5.84 9.99
N ALA A 188 3.55 -6.45 8.84
CA ALA A 188 3.59 -7.91 8.69
C ALA A 188 4.82 -8.50 9.37
N ARG A 189 5.97 -7.84 9.29
CA ARG A 189 7.18 -8.24 10.03
C ARG A 189 7.16 -7.80 11.49
N ALA A 190 6.60 -6.63 11.77
CA ALA A 190 6.57 -6.10 13.13
C ALA A 190 5.69 -6.94 14.06
N GLU A 191 4.47 -7.29 13.67
CA GLU A 191 3.50 -7.99 14.51
C GLU A 191 4.02 -9.34 15.06
N PRO A 192 4.56 -10.29 14.26
CA PRO A 192 5.04 -11.56 14.77
C PRO A 192 6.25 -11.41 15.72
N LEU A 193 7.11 -10.41 15.48
CA LEU A 193 8.27 -10.15 16.35
C LEU A 193 7.82 -9.59 17.70
N PHE A 194 6.90 -8.62 17.73
CA PHE A 194 6.30 -8.13 18.97
C PHE A 194 5.57 -9.24 19.74
N ARG A 195 4.82 -10.11 19.06
CA ARG A 195 4.16 -11.26 19.67
C ARG A 195 5.17 -12.24 20.28
N ARG A 196 6.29 -12.50 19.57
CA ARG A 196 7.36 -13.36 20.08
C ARG A 196 8.05 -12.74 21.29
N ALA A 197 8.35 -11.44 21.26
CA ALA A 197 8.91 -10.72 22.41
C ALA A 197 7.96 -10.77 23.61
N LEU A 198 6.66 -10.49 23.38
CA LEU A 198 5.62 -10.56 24.42
C LEU A 198 5.51 -11.98 25.01
N ALA A 199 5.53 -13.02 24.17
CA ALA A 199 5.47 -14.41 24.65
C ALA A 199 6.68 -14.78 25.53
N ILE A 200 7.87 -14.28 25.22
CA ILE A 200 9.07 -14.47 26.04
C ILE A 200 8.92 -13.76 27.39
N TYR A 201 8.51 -12.49 27.39
CA TYR A 201 8.31 -11.73 28.62
C TYR A 201 7.23 -12.36 29.53
N LEU A 202 6.10 -12.78 28.97
CA LEU A 202 5.02 -13.47 29.69
C LEU A 202 5.48 -14.77 30.36
N LYS A 203 6.42 -15.49 29.75
CA LYS A 203 7.01 -16.71 30.33
C LYS A 203 7.95 -16.40 31.48
N ILE A 204 8.69 -15.29 31.40
CA ILE A 204 9.66 -14.90 32.44
C ILE A 204 8.89 -14.36 33.64
N ASN A 205 8.06 -13.36 33.47
CA ASN A 205 7.23 -12.76 34.52
C ASN A 205 6.02 -12.04 33.90
N PRO A 206 4.79 -12.56 34.05
CA PRO A 206 3.58 -11.96 33.47
C PRO A 206 3.24 -10.55 33.97
N GLU A 207 3.73 -10.17 35.13
CA GLU A 207 3.53 -8.85 35.78
C GLU A 207 4.70 -7.90 35.56
N ASP A 208 5.69 -8.27 34.76
CA ASP A 208 6.84 -7.40 34.48
C ASP A 208 6.43 -6.16 33.68
N PRO A 209 6.96 -4.96 34.00
CA PRO A 209 6.74 -3.77 33.18
C PRO A 209 7.12 -3.93 31.70
N ASP A 210 8.04 -4.84 31.36
CA ASP A 210 8.43 -5.14 29.98
C ASP A 210 7.30 -5.87 29.21
N VAL A 211 6.44 -6.63 29.91
CA VAL A 211 5.19 -7.16 29.33
C VAL A 211 4.29 -6.03 28.87
N ALA A 212 4.11 -5.01 29.72
CA ALA A 212 3.30 -3.84 29.36
C ALA A 212 3.92 -3.02 28.22
N LEU A 213 5.25 -2.95 28.14
CA LEU A 213 5.95 -2.33 27.01
C LEU A 213 5.65 -3.09 25.71
N ALA A 214 5.83 -4.40 25.68
CA ALA A 214 5.57 -5.23 24.50
C ALA A 214 4.09 -5.19 24.09
N MET A 215 3.16 -5.19 25.05
CA MET A 215 1.72 -5.00 24.78
C MET A 215 1.44 -3.64 24.16
N SER A 216 2.03 -2.56 24.67
CA SER A 216 1.84 -1.21 24.13
C SER A 216 2.38 -1.09 22.70
N ASN A 217 3.53 -1.71 22.40
CA ASN A 217 4.12 -1.71 21.08
C ASN A 217 3.29 -2.53 20.07
N LEU A 218 2.78 -3.69 20.51
CA LEU A 218 1.86 -4.50 19.68
C LEU A 218 0.54 -3.75 19.44
N ALA A 219 0.02 -3.04 20.45
CA ALA A 219 -1.15 -2.19 20.32
C ALA A 219 -0.94 -1.05 19.30
N ALA A 220 0.26 -0.44 19.31
CA ALA A 220 0.61 0.59 18.33
C ALA A 220 0.62 0.05 16.88
N VAL A 221 1.02 -1.21 16.68
CA VAL A 221 0.91 -1.86 15.36
C VAL A 221 -0.55 -2.04 14.95
N TYR A 222 -1.41 -2.50 15.87
CA TYR A 222 -2.83 -2.65 15.56
C TYR A 222 -3.51 -1.30 15.30
N ALA A 223 -3.19 -0.27 16.08
CA ALA A 223 -3.68 1.09 15.86
C ALA A 223 -3.27 1.63 14.48
N ALA A 224 -1.99 1.44 14.10
CA ALA A 224 -1.49 1.84 12.79
C ALA A 224 -2.13 1.07 11.60
N LYS A 225 -2.64 -0.15 11.86
CA LYS A 225 -3.42 -0.95 10.90
C LYS A 225 -4.91 -0.58 10.89
N GLY A 226 -5.34 0.40 11.68
CA GLY A 226 -6.75 0.76 11.87
C GLY A 226 -7.55 -0.21 12.73
N ASP A 227 -6.90 -1.21 13.35
CA ASP A 227 -7.56 -2.22 14.19
C ASP A 227 -7.62 -1.78 15.66
N SER A 228 -8.45 -0.78 15.90
CA SER A 228 -8.67 -0.23 17.26
C SER A 228 -9.26 -1.27 18.22
N ALA A 229 -10.02 -2.23 17.72
CA ALA A 229 -10.65 -3.29 18.52
C ALA A 229 -9.60 -4.21 19.19
N ARG A 230 -8.45 -4.44 18.53
CA ARG A 230 -7.33 -5.18 19.13
C ARG A 230 -6.34 -4.30 19.88
N ALA A 231 -6.20 -3.04 19.49
CA ALA A 231 -5.27 -2.11 20.11
C ALA A 231 -5.72 -1.68 21.52
N GLU A 232 -6.98 -1.28 21.69
CA GLU A 232 -7.53 -0.76 22.95
C GLU A 232 -7.34 -1.72 24.13
N PRO A 233 -7.75 -3.02 24.08
CA PRO A 233 -7.59 -3.93 25.19
C PRO A 233 -6.13 -4.18 25.58
N LEU A 234 -5.20 -4.13 24.63
CA LEU A 234 -3.78 -4.25 24.91
C LEU A 234 -3.22 -3.04 25.66
N TYR A 235 -3.59 -1.83 25.24
CA TYR A 235 -3.21 -0.61 25.96
C TYR A 235 -3.81 -0.56 27.36
N LEU A 236 -5.09 -0.94 27.53
CA LEU A 236 -5.75 -0.97 28.83
C LEU A 236 -5.08 -1.99 29.77
N ARG A 237 -4.71 -3.16 29.26
CA ARG A 237 -4.01 -4.18 30.04
C ARG A 237 -2.58 -3.74 30.40
N ALA A 238 -1.87 -3.10 29.46
CA ALA A 238 -0.55 -2.52 29.72
C ALA A 238 -0.63 -1.44 30.79
N LEU A 239 -1.66 -0.58 30.75
CA LEU A 239 -1.92 0.44 31.76
C LEU A 239 -2.14 -0.19 33.14
N ALA A 240 -3.00 -1.22 33.23
CA ALA A 240 -3.31 -1.90 34.49
C ALA A 240 -2.06 -2.56 35.12
N ILE A 241 -1.21 -3.23 34.31
CA ILE A 241 0.06 -3.80 34.80
C ILE A 241 0.97 -2.69 35.36
N ARG A 242 1.16 -1.59 34.59
CA ARG A 242 2.03 -0.49 35.03
C ARG A 242 1.50 0.22 36.28
N GLU A 243 0.18 0.45 36.36
CA GLU A 243 -0.44 1.02 37.58
C GLU A 243 -0.26 0.14 38.82
N LYS A 244 -0.44 -1.19 38.66
CA LYS A 244 -0.28 -2.17 39.74
C LYS A 244 1.17 -2.26 40.22
N VAL A 245 2.14 -2.36 39.27
CA VAL A 245 3.53 -2.65 39.59
C VAL A 245 4.34 -1.41 39.93
N LEU A 246 4.15 -0.33 39.19
CA LEU A 246 4.92 0.90 39.29
C LEU A 246 4.18 2.00 40.06
N GLY A 247 2.89 1.81 40.32
CA GLY A 247 2.00 2.80 40.92
C GLY A 247 1.43 3.80 39.91
N PRO A 248 0.23 4.40 40.23
CA PRO A 248 -0.56 5.20 39.25
C PRO A 248 0.08 6.55 38.91
N ARG A 249 1.19 6.92 39.51
CA ARG A 249 1.91 8.19 39.25
C ARG A 249 3.27 7.97 38.57
N HIS A 250 3.54 6.75 38.12
CA HIS A 250 4.78 6.45 37.44
C HIS A 250 4.81 7.03 36.01
N ARG A 251 6.00 7.43 35.51
CA ARG A 251 6.15 7.99 34.16
C ARG A 251 5.65 7.05 33.05
N ASP A 252 5.86 5.74 33.21
CA ASP A 252 5.45 4.76 32.19
C ASP A 252 3.93 4.60 32.12
N VAL A 253 3.21 4.91 33.22
CA VAL A 253 1.74 5.04 33.23
C VAL A 253 1.33 6.22 32.35
N ALA A 254 1.98 7.38 32.51
CA ALA A 254 1.70 8.55 31.69
C ALA A 254 1.99 8.31 30.19
N LEU A 255 3.06 7.56 29.87
CA LEU A 255 3.36 7.14 28.51
C LEU A 255 2.25 6.27 27.91
N THR A 256 1.71 5.32 28.67
CA THR A 256 0.61 4.45 28.21
C THR A 256 -0.67 5.26 28.01
N LEU A 257 -0.98 6.19 28.92
CA LEU A 257 -2.12 7.10 28.81
C LEU A 257 -2.02 7.96 27.54
N ASN A 258 -0.81 8.47 27.22
CA ASN A 258 -0.56 9.24 26.00
C ASN A 258 -0.83 8.42 24.73
N ASN A 259 -0.36 7.16 24.67
CA ASN A 259 -0.58 6.28 23.53
C ASN A 259 -2.07 5.90 23.37
N LEU A 260 -2.76 5.64 24.48
CA LEU A 260 -4.18 5.36 24.48
C LEU A 260 -5.00 6.60 24.04
N ALA A 261 -4.56 7.80 24.44
CA ALA A 261 -5.17 9.06 24.01
C ALA A 261 -5.02 9.27 22.50
N GLU A 262 -3.88 8.90 21.92
CA GLU A 262 -3.68 8.96 20.48
C GLU A 262 -4.66 8.02 19.76
N LEU A 263 -4.82 6.78 20.22
CA LEU A 263 -5.81 5.84 19.69
C LEU A 263 -7.22 6.42 19.71
N TYR A 264 -7.64 7.07 20.81
CA TYR A 264 -8.96 7.70 20.89
C TYR A 264 -9.07 8.94 20.00
N SER A 265 -8.00 9.72 19.85
CA SER A 265 -7.96 10.84 18.92
C SER A 265 -8.17 10.39 17.47
N ASP A 266 -7.47 9.33 17.06
CA ASP A 266 -7.56 8.76 15.71
C ASP A 266 -8.96 8.17 15.42
N ASN A 267 -9.64 7.67 16.46
CA ASN A 267 -11.03 7.21 16.40
C ASN A 267 -12.06 8.35 16.53
N GLY A 268 -11.62 9.62 16.54
CA GLY A 268 -12.49 10.79 16.67
C GLY A 268 -13.03 11.06 18.08
N ASN A 269 -12.68 10.27 19.08
CA ASN A 269 -13.10 10.48 20.46
C ASN A 269 -12.19 11.50 21.18
N LEU A 270 -12.21 12.75 20.69
CA LEU A 270 -11.34 13.82 21.17
C LEU A 270 -11.56 14.19 22.65
N ALA A 271 -12.76 13.92 23.20
CA ALA A 271 -13.05 14.20 24.61
C ALA A 271 -12.30 13.25 25.53
N ARG A 272 -12.36 11.94 25.24
CA ARG A 272 -11.68 10.90 26.01
C ARG A 272 -10.16 11.01 25.89
N ALA A 273 -9.68 11.34 24.67
CA ALA A 273 -8.26 11.62 24.43
C ALA A 273 -7.74 12.77 25.30
N ALA A 274 -8.49 13.88 25.41
CA ALA A 274 -8.09 15.03 26.23
C ALA A 274 -7.96 14.66 27.72
N LEU A 275 -8.93 13.93 28.28
CA LEU A 275 -8.89 13.49 29.69
C LEU A 275 -7.65 12.63 30.00
N LEU A 276 -7.28 11.74 29.09
CA LEU A 276 -6.10 10.88 29.27
C LEU A 276 -4.81 11.69 29.19
N LEU A 277 -4.72 12.65 28.25
CA LEU A 277 -3.55 13.54 28.14
C LEU A 277 -3.44 14.48 29.34
N GLU A 278 -4.54 15.01 29.88
CA GLU A 278 -4.54 15.83 31.09
C GLU A 278 -4.02 15.02 32.30
N ARG A 279 -4.46 13.74 32.42
CA ARG A 279 -3.95 12.85 33.45
C ARG A 279 -2.46 12.57 33.27
N ALA A 280 -2.01 12.27 32.03
CA ALA A 280 -0.60 12.05 31.73
C ALA A 280 0.25 13.30 32.03
N LEU A 281 -0.25 14.47 31.66
CA LEU A 281 0.40 15.75 31.95
C LEU A 281 0.54 15.98 33.47
N SER A 282 -0.54 15.72 34.22
CA SER A 282 -0.52 15.86 35.69
C SER A 282 0.53 14.96 36.35
N ILE A 283 0.76 13.75 35.83
CA ILE A 283 1.79 12.83 36.31
C ILE A 283 3.17 13.41 36.03
N HIS A 284 3.46 13.77 34.77
CA HIS A 284 4.78 14.29 34.40
C HIS A 284 5.12 15.61 35.08
N LEU A 285 4.16 16.55 35.22
CA LEU A 285 4.37 17.81 35.92
C LEU A 285 4.74 17.63 37.41
N LYS A 286 4.23 16.57 38.06
CA LYS A 286 4.59 16.26 39.49
C LYS A 286 5.95 15.60 39.61
N LEU A 287 6.41 14.91 38.57
CA LEU A 287 7.72 14.26 38.58
C LEU A 287 8.86 15.25 38.27
N ASP A 288 8.77 15.92 37.15
CA ASP A 288 9.69 16.98 36.72
C ASP A 288 9.04 17.86 35.67
N PRO A 289 8.65 19.10 35.98
CA PRO A 289 8.01 20.01 35.05
C PRO A 289 8.87 20.42 33.81
N GLN A 290 10.18 20.19 33.87
CA GLN A 290 11.15 20.52 32.83
C GLN A 290 11.55 19.30 31.98
N ASN A 291 11.00 18.12 32.29
CA ASN A 291 11.32 16.92 31.53
C ASN A 291 10.74 17.00 30.11
N PRO A 292 11.49 16.59 29.06
CA PRO A 292 10.98 16.53 27.68
C PRO A 292 9.68 15.75 27.49
N ASP A 293 9.39 14.78 28.36
CA ASP A 293 8.13 14.02 28.29
C ASP A 293 6.90 14.92 28.54
N VAL A 294 7.05 15.99 29.36
CA VAL A 294 6.00 17.02 29.51
C VAL A 294 5.71 17.67 28.16
N ALA A 295 6.75 18.02 27.39
CA ALA A 295 6.59 18.64 26.09
C ALA A 295 5.91 17.71 25.06
N VAL A 296 6.13 16.39 25.16
CA VAL A 296 5.44 15.40 24.30
C VAL A 296 3.93 15.47 24.55
N VAL A 297 3.51 15.39 25.81
CA VAL A 297 2.07 15.41 26.18
C VAL A 297 1.45 16.76 25.85
N LEU A 298 2.15 17.87 26.11
CA LEU A 298 1.70 19.21 25.73
C LEU A 298 1.49 19.35 24.23
N ASN A 299 2.40 18.85 23.40
CA ASN A 299 2.27 18.84 21.94
C ASN A 299 1.02 18.05 21.49
N ASN A 300 0.75 16.90 22.10
CA ASN A 300 -0.40 16.07 21.75
C ASN A 300 -1.71 16.74 22.18
N LEU A 301 -1.76 17.30 23.38
CA LEU A 301 -2.93 18.03 23.88
C LEU A 301 -3.21 19.28 23.03
N ALA A 302 -2.16 20.04 22.68
CA ALA A 302 -2.27 21.18 21.77
C ALA A 302 -2.78 20.75 20.38
N GLY A 303 -2.36 19.59 19.89
CA GLY A 303 -2.88 19.01 18.65
C GLY A 303 -4.37 18.74 18.67
N LEU A 304 -4.91 18.25 19.79
CA LEU A 304 -6.36 18.07 19.94
C LEU A 304 -7.12 19.41 19.89
N TYR A 305 -6.57 20.45 20.52
CA TYR A 305 -7.18 21.80 20.45
C TYR A 305 -7.08 22.39 19.04
N LEU A 306 -5.96 22.18 18.35
CA LEU A 306 -5.80 22.60 16.95
C LEU A 306 -6.85 21.91 16.04
N LEU A 307 -7.07 20.60 16.20
CA LEU A 307 -8.09 19.85 15.44
C LEU A 307 -9.51 20.38 15.69
N ARG A 308 -9.77 20.95 16.86
CA ARG A 308 -11.05 21.59 17.21
C ARG A 308 -11.15 23.05 16.76
N GLY A 309 -10.07 23.64 16.23
CA GLY A 309 -9.97 25.05 15.89
C GLY A 309 -9.79 25.96 17.12
N ASP A 310 -9.48 25.40 18.30
CA ASP A 310 -9.23 26.17 19.53
C ASP A 310 -7.77 26.62 19.60
N PHE A 311 -7.45 27.60 18.78
CA PHE A 311 -6.09 28.16 18.69
C PHE A 311 -5.65 28.85 20.00
N ALA A 312 -6.60 29.39 20.76
CA ALA A 312 -6.32 30.08 22.02
C ALA A 312 -5.74 29.17 23.08
N ARG A 313 -6.14 27.88 23.08
CA ARG A 313 -5.56 26.85 23.97
C ARG A 313 -4.37 26.15 23.34
N ALA A 314 -4.35 25.98 22.03
CA ALA A 314 -3.24 25.27 21.35
C ALA A 314 -1.92 26.04 21.40
N GLU A 315 -1.92 27.34 21.12
CA GLU A 315 -0.70 28.19 21.06
C GLU A 315 0.13 28.16 22.35
N PRO A 316 -0.42 28.43 23.55
CA PRO A 316 0.38 28.45 24.79
C PRO A 316 0.96 27.06 25.14
N LEU A 317 0.27 25.99 24.82
CA LEU A 317 0.74 24.62 25.07
C LEU A 317 1.92 24.26 24.15
N TYR A 318 1.82 24.59 22.86
CA TYR A 318 2.95 24.39 21.93
C TYR A 318 4.15 25.28 22.29
N SER A 319 3.92 26.54 22.68
CA SER A 319 4.98 27.45 23.12
C SER A 319 5.71 26.93 24.34
N ARG A 320 4.98 26.43 25.34
CA ARG A 320 5.57 25.83 26.53
C ARG A 320 6.33 24.53 26.20
N ALA A 321 5.79 23.69 25.31
CA ALA A 321 6.49 22.48 24.86
C ALA A 321 7.81 22.84 24.16
N LEU A 322 7.82 23.89 23.35
CA LEU A 322 9.02 24.41 22.69
C LEU A 322 10.06 24.89 23.71
N GLU A 323 9.64 25.70 24.71
CA GLU A 323 10.53 26.19 25.76
C GLU A 323 11.20 25.06 26.53
N ILE A 324 10.41 24.04 26.96
CA ILE A 324 10.93 22.86 27.66
C ILE A 324 11.95 22.13 26.77
N ASN A 325 11.61 21.85 25.50
CA ASN A 325 12.51 21.14 24.60
C ASN A 325 13.80 21.91 24.33
N VAL A 326 13.74 23.23 24.12
CA VAL A 326 14.94 24.08 23.93
C VAL A 326 15.85 24.03 25.14
N LYS A 327 15.28 24.12 26.35
CA LYS A 327 16.06 24.13 27.58
C LYS A 327 16.68 22.76 27.89
N ALA A 328 15.91 21.68 27.72
CA ALA A 328 16.37 20.34 28.10
C ALA A 328 17.27 19.67 27.02
N LEU A 329 16.94 19.84 25.76
CA LEU A 329 17.56 19.13 24.63
C LEU A 329 18.51 20.00 23.82
N GLY A 330 18.41 21.33 23.96
CA GLY A 330 19.14 22.30 23.15
C GLY A 330 18.39 22.73 21.89
N PRO A 331 18.76 23.90 21.31
CA PRO A 331 17.95 24.54 20.25
C PRO A 331 17.96 23.82 18.89
N GLU A 332 18.88 22.88 18.69
CA GLU A 332 19.06 22.13 17.44
C GLU A 332 18.50 20.69 17.51
N HIS A 333 17.72 20.36 18.54
CA HIS A 333 17.19 19.01 18.70
C HIS A 333 15.98 18.74 17.76
N PRO A 334 15.82 17.53 17.20
CA PRO A 334 14.66 17.18 16.35
C PRO A 334 13.30 17.45 17.01
N GLU A 335 13.18 17.30 18.35
CA GLU A 335 11.94 17.59 19.07
C GLU A 335 11.65 19.10 19.14
N VAL A 336 12.69 19.95 19.14
CA VAL A 336 12.51 21.41 18.99
C VAL A 336 11.95 21.71 17.61
N ALA A 337 12.47 21.07 16.57
CA ALA A 337 11.93 21.22 15.22
C ALA A 337 10.46 20.74 15.12
N ARG A 338 10.09 19.68 15.84
CA ARG A 338 8.69 19.22 15.91
C ARG A 338 7.79 20.28 16.56
N SER A 339 8.20 20.82 17.69
CA SER A 339 7.44 21.87 18.40
C SER A 339 7.33 23.15 17.56
N LEU A 340 8.42 23.57 16.86
CA LEU A 340 8.41 24.71 15.94
C LEU A 340 7.44 24.48 14.79
N ASN A 341 7.46 23.30 14.15
CA ASN A 341 6.54 22.95 13.06
C ASN A 341 5.08 22.99 13.49
N ASN A 342 4.78 22.47 14.69
CA ASN A 342 3.42 22.44 15.21
C ASN A 342 2.93 23.83 15.63
N LEU A 343 3.79 24.64 16.23
CA LEU A 343 3.46 26.04 16.55
C LEU A 343 3.28 26.88 15.28
N ALA A 344 4.09 26.63 14.25
CA ALA A 344 3.94 27.24 12.94
C ALA A 344 2.56 26.92 12.32
N ALA A 345 2.08 25.68 12.47
CA ALA A 345 0.75 25.30 11.98
C ALA A 345 -0.38 26.05 12.66
N VAL A 346 -0.25 26.42 13.93
CA VAL A 346 -1.24 27.29 14.64
C VAL A 346 -1.23 28.71 14.05
N PHE A 347 -0.03 29.30 13.86
CA PHE A 347 0.07 30.64 13.26
C PHE A 347 -0.44 30.64 11.82
N HIS A 348 -0.11 29.61 11.05
CA HIS A 348 -0.62 29.43 9.68
C HIS A 348 -2.17 29.40 9.68
N ALA A 349 -2.77 28.56 10.53
CA ALA A 349 -4.22 28.43 10.63
C ALA A 349 -4.92 29.74 11.10
N ARG A 350 -4.22 30.61 11.81
CA ARG A 350 -4.68 31.94 12.21
C ARG A 350 -4.43 33.04 11.17
N GLY A 351 -3.75 32.72 10.09
CA GLY A 351 -3.38 33.71 9.06
C GLY A 351 -2.16 34.56 9.41
N ASP A 352 -1.38 34.24 10.46
CA ASP A 352 -0.09 34.88 10.76
C ASP A 352 1.03 34.23 9.97
N GLU A 353 1.04 34.51 8.68
CA GLU A 353 1.94 33.88 7.70
C GLU A 353 3.41 34.18 7.99
N ALA A 354 3.75 35.37 8.52
CA ALA A 354 5.13 35.78 8.78
C ALA A 354 5.75 34.96 9.92
N ARG A 355 5.05 34.77 11.03
CA ARG A 355 5.50 33.91 12.12
C ARG A 355 5.52 32.46 11.71
N ALA A 356 4.52 31.99 10.96
CA ALA A 356 4.48 30.62 10.45
C ALA A 356 5.69 30.32 9.57
N GLU A 357 6.03 31.18 8.62
CA GLU A 357 7.17 31.05 7.73
C GLU A 357 8.50 30.92 8.50
N THR A 358 8.73 31.85 9.44
CA THR A 358 9.95 31.83 10.25
C THR A 358 10.14 30.53 11.02
N LEU A 359 9.06 30.02 11.63
CA LEU A 359 9.10 28.81 12.43
C LEU A 359 9.24 27.56 11.57
N TYR A 360 8.55 27.48 10.43
CA TYR A 360 8.70 26.36 9.49
C TYR A 360 10.11 26.29 8.92
N LEU A 361 10.70 27.42 8.47
CA LEU A 361 12.06 27.47 7.94
C LEU A 361 13.09 27.04 9.00
N ARG A 362 12.93 27.48 10.24
CA ARG A 362 13.79 27.03 11.34
C ARG A 362 13.62 25.53 11.62
N SER A 363 12.40 25.05 11.64
CA SER A 363 12.13 23.61 11.77
C SER A 363 12.78 22.80 10.65
N LEU A 364 12.66 23.28 9.40
CA LEU A 364 13.28 22.65 8.24
C LEU A 364 14.79 22.55 8.39
N ALA A 365 15.45 23.67 8.71
CA ALA A 365 16.90 23.71 8.87
C ALA A 365 17.42 22.73 9.93
N ILE A 366 16.74 22.64 11.09
CA ILE A 366 17.08 21.68 12.14
C ILE A 366 16.88 20.23 11.63
N ARG A 367 15.74 19.93 10.99
CA ARG A 367 15.45 18.58 10.49
C ARG A 367 16.43 18.14 9.40
N GLU A 368 16.77 18.99 8.44
CA GLU A 368 17.75 18.70 7.39
C GLU A 368 19.13 18.39 7.98
N LYS A 369 19.55 19.21 8.97
CA LYS A 369 20.84 19.05 9.65
C LYS A 369 20.92 17.77 10.48
N THR A 370 19.86 17.43 11.20
CA THR A 370 19.89 16.35 12.21
C THR A 370 19.40 15.02 11.69
N LEU A 371 18.42 15.02 10.79
CA LEU A 371 17.76 13.82 10.26
C LEU A 371 18.19 13.50 8.83
N GLY A 372 18.85 14.46 8.17
CA GLY A 372 19.20 14.39 6.75
C GLY A 372 18.04 14.79 5.82
N PRO A 373 18.37 15.19 4.57
CA PRO A 373 17.39 15.75 3.62
C PRO A 373 16.33 14.73 3.14
N ASP A 374 16.60 13.45 3.29
CA ASP A 374 15.72 12.35 2.83
C ASP A 374 14.73 11.88 3.89
N ASN A 375 14.73 12.47 5.08
CA ASN A 375 13.82 12.07 6.14
C ASN A 375 12.37 12.51 5.87
N SER A 376 11.41 11.65 6.21
CA SER A 376 9.97 11.91 5.99
C SER A 376 9.45 13.16 6.71
N LEU A 377 10.03 13.52 7.85
CA LEU A 377 9.67 14.74 8.60
C LEU A 377 10.15 16.01 7.89
N VAL A 378 11.25 15.94 7.12
CA VAL A 378 11.69 17.02 6.22
C VAL A 378 10.64 17.25 5.14
N ALA A 379 10.17 16.15 4.47
CA ALA A 379 9.12 16.24 3.46
C ALA A 379 7.82 16.88 4.03
N THR A 380 7.43 16.53 5.25
CA THR A 380 6.25 17.12 5.91
C THR A 380 6.42 18.65 6.10
N THR A 381 7.58 19.12 6.57
CA THR A 381 7.82 20.56 6.74
C THR A 381 7.84 21.29 5.39
N LEU A 382 8.46 20.68 4.37
CA LEU A 382 8.47 21.21 3.01
C LEU A 382 7.05 21.35 2.44
N MET A 383 6.17 20.36 2.68
CA MET A 383 4.77 20.44 2.25
C MET A 383 4.02 21.57 2.98
N ASN A 384 4.20 21.72 4.29
CA ASN A 384 3.61 22.82 5.06
C ASN A 384 4.07 24.20 4.55
N LEU A 385 5.35 24.34 4.18
CA LEU A 385 5.87 25.55 3.55
C LEU A 385 5.24 25.75 2.16
N GLY A 386 5.10 24.70 1.37
CA GLY A 386 4.42 24.76 0.08
C GLY A 386 2.99 25.28 0.20
N ASP A 387 2.24 24.80 1.17
CA ASP A 387 0.87 25.24 1.46
C ASP A 387 0.83 26.70 1.95
N LEU A 388 1.76 27.08 2.81
CA LEU A 388 1.88 28.46 3.28
C LEU A 388 2.14 29.44 2.12
N TYR A 389 3.09 29.14 1.25
CA TYR A 389 3.40 30.00 0.10
C TYR A 389 2.29 30.03 -0.95
N ARG A 390 1.55 28.92 -1.11
CA ARG A 390 0.33 28.88 -1.92
C ARG A 390 -0.72 29.86 -1.39
N GLU A 391 -0.93 29.91 -0.07
CA GLU A 391 -1.89 30.84 0.55
C GLU A 391 -1.44 32.31 0.49
N LYS A 392 -0.13 32.55 0.56
CA LYS A 392 0.47 33.89 0.31
C LYS A 392 0.38 34.33 -1.14
N GLY A 393 -0.06 33.48 -2.07
CA GLY A 393 -0.08 33.76 -3.51
C GLY A 393 1.30 33.68 -4.19
N ASP A 394 2.34 33.24 -3.47
CA ASP A 394 3.67 32.99 -4.03
C ASP A 394 3.72 31.55 -4.54
N PHE A 395 3.06 31.33 -5.66
CA PHE A 395 2.93 29.99 -6.23
C PHE A 395 4.28 29.41 -6.69
N ALA A 396 5.25 30.24 -7.07
CA ALA A 396 6.58 29.80 -7.48
C ALA A 396 7.32 29.12 -6.33
N ARG A 397 7.38 29.74 -5.16
CA ARG A 397 7.95 29.11 -3.95
C ARG A 397 7.10 27.95 -3.48
N GLY A 398 5.77 28.04 -3.56
CA GLY A 398 4.85 26.97 -3.26
C GLY A 398 5.18 25.70 -4.06
N VAL A 399 5.32 25.82 -5.37
CA VAL A 399 5.69 24.71 -6.26
C VAL A 399 7.09 24.16 -5.93
N GLN A 400 8.07 25.05 -5.66
CA GLN A 400 9.43 24.64 -5.31
C GLN A 400 9.48 23.77 -4.04
N PHE A 401 8.80 24.18 -2.98
CA PHE A 401 8.75 23.42 -1.73
C PHE A 401 7.97 22.10 -1.87
N CYS A 402 6.83 22.11 -2.56
CA CYS A 402 6.08 20.91 -2.86
C CYS A 402 6.89 19.91 -3.71
N SER A 403 7.64 20.40 -4.72
CA SER A 403 8.51 19.58 -5.55
C SER A 403 9.60 18.87 -4.73
N ARG A 404 10.30 19.61 -3.87
CA ARG A 404 11.28 19.04 -2.94
C ARG A 404 10.66 18.01 -1.99
N SER A 405 9.45 18.29 -1.48
CA SER A 405 8.70 17.34 -0.65
C SER A 405 8.42 16.05 -1.39
N GLN A 406 7.91 16.13 -2.62
CA GLN A 406 7.60 14.96 -3.43
C GLN A 406 8.83 14.13 -3.81
N GLU A 407 9.97 14.78 -4.08
CA GLU A 407 11.23 14.09 -4.33
C GLU A 407 11.74 13.33 -3.10
N THR A 408 11.68 13.97 -1.93
CA THR A 408 12.05 13.33 -0.66
C THR A 408 11.13 12.14 -0.36
N ARG A 409 9.82 12.28 -0.60
CA ARG A 409 8.85 11.17 -0.48
C ARG A 409 9.19 10.03 -1.43
N GLU A 410 9.52 10.32 -2.70
CA GLU A 410 9.80 9.27 -3.69
C GLU A 410 11.03 8.43 -3.33
N ARG A 411 12.11 9.06 -2.80
CA ARG A 411 13.27 8.33 -2.30
C ARG A 411 12.91 7.37 -1.16
N ASN A 412 12.12 7.84 -0.18
CA ASN A 412 11.62 7.01 0.92
C ASN A 412 10.64 5.93 0.45
N PHE A 413 9.84 6.24 -0.54
CA PHE A 413 8.83 5.38 -1.11
C PHE A 413 9.41 4.08 -1.64
N ASN A 414 10.48 4.18 -2.41
CA ASN A 414 11.15 3.02 -2.97
C ASN A 414 11.69 2.06 -1.89
N LEU A 415 12.12 2.61 -0.74
CA LEU A 415 12.55 1.81 0.40
C LEU A 415 11.37 1.09 1.08
N ILE A 416 10.25 1.77 1.23
CA ILE A 416 9.06 1.22 1.91
C ILE A 416 8.37 0.17 1.04
N LEU A 417 8.20 0.44 -0.27
CA LEU A 417 7.61 -0.51 -1.21
C LEU A 417 8.50 -1.73 -1.49
N ALA A 418 9.78 -1.68 -1.04
CA ALA A 418 10.69 -2.80 -1.12
C ALA A 418 10.28 -4.00 -0.27
N SER A 419 9.35 -3.83 0.65
CA SER A 419 8.87 -4.88 1.57
C SER A 419 7.37 -4.74 1.78
N GLY A 420 6.76 -5.76 2.38
CA GLY A 420 5.34 -5.77 2.70
C GLY A 420 4.45 -6.37 1.60
N SER A 421 3.23 -6.75 2.00
CA SER A 421 2.18 -7.21 1.09
C SER A 421 1.61 -6.06 0.26
N GLU A 422 0.81 -6.39 -0.75
CA GLU A 422 0.13 -5.40 -1.59
C GLU A 422 -0.76 -4.47 -0.75
N ASP A 423 -1.56 -5.02 0.17
CA ASP A 423 -2.44 -4.24 1.05
C ASP A 423 -1.65 -3.25 1.93
N GLN A 424 -0.49 -3.65 2.43
CA GLN A 424 0.36 -2.77 3.24
C GLN A 424 0.95 -1.64 2.43
N LYS A 425 1.33 -1.91 1.18
CA LYS A 425 1.80 -0.89 0.24
C LYS A 425 0.68 0.12 -0.05
N GLN A 426 -0.55 -0.38 -0.28
CA GLN A 426 -1.71 0.47 -0.52
C GLN A 426 -2.05 1.32 0.70
N LEU A 427 -2.08 0.74 1.90
CA LEU A 427 -2.33 1.49 3.15
C LEU A 427 -1.33 2.63 3.36
N TYR A 428 -0.06 2.41 3.05
CA TYR A 428 0.94 3.48 3.10
C TYR A 428 0.67 4.58 2.05
N LEU A 429 0.28 4.20 0.82
CA LEU A 429 -0.12 5.15 -0.23
C LEU A 429 -1.29 6.02 0.20
N ASP A 430 -2.27 5.41 0.86
CA ASP A 430 -3.46 6.10 1.35
C ASP A 430 -3.11 7.19 2.38
N THR A 431 -2.05 7.00 3.19
CA THR A 431 -1.57 8.05 4.11
C THR A 431 -1.05 9.30 3.38
N LEU A 432 -0.69 9.17 2.11
CA LEU A 432 -0.17 10.26 1.28
C LEU A 432 -1.22 10.86 0.33
N SER A 433 -2.45 10.34 0.33
CA SER A 433 -3.53 10.80 -0.54
C SER A 433 -3.81 12.29 -0.38
N GLY A 434 -3.83 12.80 0.86
CA GLY A 434 -4.02 14.22 1.16
C GLY A 434 -2.95 15.12 0.53
N GLU A 435 -1.67 14.71 0.57
CA GLU A 435 -0.57 15.43 -0.09
C GLU A 435 -0.73 15.45 -1.61
N THR A 436 -1.21 14.34 -2.19
CA THR A 436 -1.47 14.24 -3.63
C THR A 436 -2.60 15.19 -4.03
N HIS A 437 -3.71 15.19 -3.31
CA HIS A 437 -4.83 16.09 -3.55
C HIS A 437 -4.44 17.57 -3.40
N ALA A 438 -3.64 17.92 -2.40
CA ALA A 438 -3.13 19.27 -2.20
C ALA A 438 -2.22 19.72 -3.36
N THR A 439 -1.34 18.83 -3.83
CA THR A 439 -0.44 19.11 -4.97
C THR A 439 -1.22 19.34 -6.27
N VAL A 440 -2.23 18.51 -6.55
CA VAL A 440 -3.09 18.70 -7.72
C VAL A 440 -3.91 19.99 -7.59
N SER A 441 -4.42 20.29 -6.39
CA SER A 441 -5.15 21.54 -6.12
C SER A 441 -4.27 22.78 -6.30
N LEU A 442 -2.97 22.71 -5.95
CA LEU A 442 -2.02 23.82 -6.19
C LEU A 442 -1.96 24.19 -7.66
N HIS A 443 -1.88 23.20 -8.56
CA HIS A 443 -1.93 23.47 -10.00
C HIS A 443 -3.33 23.92 -10.42
N VAL A 444 -4.34 23.04 -10.29
CA VAL A 444 -5.67 23.23 -10.90
C VAL A 444 -6.38 24.48 -10.38
N ARG A 445 -6.25 24.82 -9.10
CA ARG A 445 -6.99 25.90 -8.44
C ARG A 445 -6.19 27.18 -8.20
N SER A 446 -4.88 27.03 -7.91
CA SER A 446 -4.08 28.19 -7.47
C SER A 446 -3.17 28.71 -8.57
N ALA A 447 -2.58 27.83 -9.38
CA ALA A 447 -1.60 28.19 -10.41
C ALA A 447 -1.87 27.49 -11.75
N PRO A 448 -3.06 27.63 -12.37
CA PRO A 448 -3.45 26.89 -13.58
C PRO A 448 -2.59 27.20 -14.81
N ALA A 449 -1.96 28.38 -14.85
CA ALA A 449 -1.06 28.80 -15.92
C ALA A 449 0.42 28.42 -15.68
N SER A 450 0.74 27.83 -14.52
CA SER A 450 2.12 27.46 -14.19
C SER A 450 2.50 26.10 -14.79
N GLU A 451 3.42 26.11 -15.74
CA GLU A 451 3.97 24.89 -16.35
C GLU A 451 4.62 23.98 -15.29
N GLN A 452 5.36 24.56 -14.34
CA GLN A 452 6.01 23.82 -13.26
C GLN A 452 4.98 23.14 -12.34
N ALA A 453 3.87 23.81 -12.04
CA ALA A 453 2.78 23.23 -11.25
C ALA A 453 2.09 22.09 -12.01
N ALA A 454 1.88 22.23 -13.33
CA ALA A 454 1.33 21.16 -14.19
C ALA A 454 2.24 19.93 -14.20
N GLN A 455 3.54 20.13 -14.41
CA GLN A 455 4.56 19.08 -14.40
C GLN A 455 4.62 18.37 -13.03
N LEU A 456 4.64 19.15 -11.95
CA LEU A 456 4.64 18.61 -10.57
C LEU A 456 3.40 17.76 -10.31
N SER A 457 2.20 18.24 -10.66
CA SER A 457 0.95 17.55 -10.43
C SER A 457 0.86 16.24 -11.21
N LEU A 458 1.13 16.26 -12.52
CA LEU A 458 1.13 15.03 -13.31
C LEU A 458 2.21 14.05 -12.83
N THR A 459 3.41 14.51 -12.51
CA THR A 459 4.48 13.66 -11.95
C THR A 459 4.02 12.99 -10.66
N THR A 460 3.34 13.74 -9.78
CA THR A 460 2.83 13.22 -8.51
C THR A 460 1.76 12.14 -8.75
N ILE A 461 0.84 12.36 -9.69
CA ILE A 461 -0.17 11.36 -10.08
C ILE A 461 0.52 10.11 -10.62
N LEU A 462 1.44 10.25 -11.58
CA LEU A 462 2.18 9.13 -12.17
C LEU A 462 2.97 8.32 -11.13
N ARG A 463 3.47 8.95 -10.07
CA ARG A 463 4.19 8.29 -8.98
C ARG A 463 3.29 7.60 -7.96
N ARG A 464 2.01 7.93 -7.86
CA ARG A 464 1.08 7.45 -6.82
C ARG A 464 0.03 6.46 -7.34
N LYS A 465 -0.63 6.82 -8.45
CA LYS A 465 -1.74 6.03 -9.01
C LYS A 465 -1.26 4.64 -9.44
N GLY A 466 -1.90 3.57 -8.95
CA GLY A 466 -1.58 2.19 -9.28
C GLY A 466 -0.22 1.68 -8.76
N ARG A 467 0.49 2.43 -7.90
CA ARG A 467 1.87 2.12 -7.51
C ARG A 467 2.05 0.81 -6.73
N ALA A 468 1.06 0.42 -5.90
CA ALA A 468 1.10 -0.85 -5.18
C ALA A 468 1.08 -2.04 -6.14
N LEU A 469 0.19 -1.99 -7.14
CA LEU A 469 0.09 -3.00 -8.21
C LEU A 469 1.41 -3.16 -8.96
N ASP A 470 2.00 -2.04 -9.41
CA ASP A 470 3.25 -2.09 -10.17
C ASP A 470 4.41 -2.64 -9.35
N ALA A 471 4.51 -2.21 -8.07
CA ALA A 471 5.55 -2.73 -7.18
C ALA A 471 5.47 -4.24 -7.02
N MET A 472 4.27 -4.81 -6.90
CA MET A 472 4.07 -6.27 -6.82
C MET A 472 4.33 -6.95 -8.16
N THR A 473 3.86 -6.38 -9.27
CA THR A 473 4.09 -6.91 -10.63
C THR A 473 5.58 -6.99 -10.94
N ASP A 474 6.33 -5.91 -10.68
CA ASP A 474 7.78 -5.85 -10.91
C ASP A 474 8.53 -6.85 -10.02
N GLN A 475 8.09 -7.04 -8.77
CA GLN A 475 8.71 -7.98 -7.84
C GLN A 475 8.52 -9.44 -8.29
N ILE A 476 7.32 -9.81 -8.68
CA ILE A 476 7.01 -11.14 -9.21
C ILE A 476 7.79 -11.37 -10.52
N ALA A 477 7.82 -10.37 -11.39
CA ALA A 477 8.54 -10.41 -12.65
C ALA A 477 10.04 -10.67 -12.46
N MET A 478 10.69 -9.98 -11.53
CA MET A 478 12.10 -10.19 -11.21
C MET A 478 12.41 -11.61 -10.75
N LEU A 479 11.55 -12.19 -9.90
CA LEU A 479 11.74 -13.57 -9.43
C LEU A 479 11.57 -14.59 -10.58
N ARG A 480 10.60 -14.35 -11.46
CA ARG A 480 10.39 -15.21 -12.65
C ARG A 480 11.55 -15.14 -13.64
N GLN A 481 12.13 -13.96 -13.85
CA GLN A 481 13.31 -13.79 -14.74
C GLN A 481 14.53 -14.52 -14.21
N ARG A 482 14.76 -14.56 -12.90
CA ARG A 482 15.88 -15.24 -12.28
C ARG A 482 15.78 -16.75 -12.34
N ALA A 483 14.56 -17.28 -12.36
CA ALA A 483 14.26 -18.72 -12.48
C ALA A 483 15.04 -19.64 -11.53
N THR A 484 15.44 -19.16 -10.33
CA THR A 484 16.07 -20.06 -9.35
C THR A 484 15.03 -21.01 -8.76
N PRO A 485 15.40 -22.27 -8.42
CA PRO A 485 14.45 -23.22 -7.83
C PRO A 485 13.73 -22.67 -6.58
N ALA A 486 14.45 -21.90 -5.76
CA ALA A 486 13.89 -21.32 -4.56
C ALA A 486 12.95 -20.13 -4.85
N ASP A 487 13.14 -19.39 -5.95
CA ASP A 487 12.22 -18.34 -6.39
C ASP A 487 10.94 -18.95 -6.97
N ALA A 488 11.07 -19.99 -7.78
CA ALA A 488 9.94 -20.76 -8.30
C ALA A 488 9.10 -21.35 -7.16
N GLN A 489 9.75 -22.00 -6.19
CA GLN A 489 9.07 -22.57 -5.02
C GLN A 489 8.31 -21.51 -4.21
N LEU A 490 8.85 -20.30 -4.03
CA LEU A 490 8.18 -19.22 -3.33
C LEU A 490 6.94 -18.75 -4.08
N LEU A 491 7.01 -18.62 -5.41
CA LEU A 491 5.88 -18.22 -6.24
C LEU A 491 4.78 -19.31 -6.27
N ASP A 492 5.18 -20.59 -6.32
CA ASP A 492 4.24 -21.72 -6.24
C ASP A 492 3.54 -21.77 -4.87
N GLN A 493 4.25 -21.51 -3.76
CA GLN A 493 3.67 -21.42 -2.44
C GLN A 493 2.65 -20.26 -2.34
N LEU A 494 2.96 -19.10 -2.92
CA LEU A 494 2.04 -17.97 -2.96
C LEU A 494 0.79 -18.30 -3.78
N ALA A 495 0.95 -18.90 -4.96
CA ALA A 495 -0.17 -19.33 -5.80
C ALA A 495 -1.04 -20.37 -5.07
N GLY A 496 -0.44 -21.36 -4.42
CA GLY A 496 -1.15 -22.38 -3.63
C GLY A 496 -1.92 -21.81 -2.44
N ALA A 497 -1.34 -20.84 -1.71
CA ALA A 497 -2.00 -20.15 -0.61
C ALA A 497 -3.20 -19.31 -1.08
N ARG A 498 -3.08 -18.64 -2.23
CA ARG A 498 -4.19 -17.89 -2.85
C ARG A 498 -5.32 -18.81 -3.29
N SER A 499 -5.00 -19.97 -3.90
CA SER A 499 -6.01 -20.97 -4.28
C SER A 499 -6.75 -21.55 -3.07
N GLN A 500 -6.04 -21.93 -2.01
CA GLN A 500 -6.65 -22.41 -0.76
C GLN A 500 -7.57 -21.37 -0.12
N LEU A 501 -7.17 -20.09 -0.15
CA LEU A 501 -7.99 -19.00 0.37
C LEU A 501 -9.26 -18.82 -0.47
N ALA A 502 -9.15 -18.85 -1.80
CA ALA A 502 -10.28 -18.74 -2.72
C ALA A 502 -11.28 -19.88 -2.52
N THR A 503 -10.81 -21.12 -2.54
CA THR A 503 -11.66 -22.31 -2.31
C THR A 503 -12.38 -22.25 -0.96
N LEU A 504 -11.67 -21.85 0.12
CA LEU A 504 -12.28 -21.77 1.45
C LEU A 504 -13.34 -20.66 1.57
N GLN A 505 -13.20 -19.57 0.83
CA GLN A 505 -14.16 -18.46 0.85
C GLN A 505 -15.38 -18.71 -0.04
N LEU A 506 -15.20 -19.33 -1.19
CA LEU A 506 -16.27 -19.55 -2.17
C LEU A 506 -17.01 -20.89 -1.99
N SER A 507 -16.32 -21.95 -1.55
CA SER A 507 -16.90 -23.30 -1.43
C SER A 507 -17.60 -23.52 -0.08
N ASN A 508 -18.85 -23.99 -0.12
CA ASN A 508 -19.57 -24.47 1.05
C ASN A 508 -19.35 -25.98 1.35
N SER A 509 -18.50 -26.65 0.53
CA SER A 509 -18.29 -28.10 0.60
C SER A 509 -17.43 -28.55 1.77
N VAL A 510 -16.67 -27.66 2.40
CA VAL A 510 -15.80 -27.98 3.54
C VAL A 510 -16.67 -28.08 4.80
N ARG A 511 -16.76 -29.29 5.37
CA ARG A 511 -17.46 -29.54 6.64
C ARG A 511 -16.71 -28.90 7.81
N MET A 512 -16.83 -27.59 7.98
CA MET A 512 -16.26 -26.81 9.07
C MET A 512 -17.34 -25.96 9.73
N SER A 513 -17.22 -25.75 11.02
CA SER A 513 -18.05 -24.74 11.69
C SER A 513 -17.71 -23.32 11.22
N ALA A 514 -18.63 -22.39 11.35
CA ALA A 514 -18.41 -20.99 10.97
C ALA A 514 -17.18 -20.37 11.69
N VAL A 515 -16.95 -20.74 12.94
CA VAL A 515 -15.79 -20.27 13.75
C VAL A 515 -14.47 -20.82 13.21
N GLU A 516 -14.42 -22.13 12.91
CA GLU A 516 -13.24 -22.79 12.32
C GLU A 516 -12.93 -22.23 10.94
N ARG A 517 -13.97 -22.04 10.11
CA ARG A 517 -13.83 -21.43 8.78
C ARG A 517 -13.26 -20.03 8.86
N GLN A 518 -13.78 -19.18 9.74
CA GLN A 518 -13.27 -17.81 9.94
C GLN A 518 -11.82 -17.81 10.44
N ALA A 519 -11.47 -18.73 11.34
CA ALA A 519 -10.10 -18.88 11.81
C ALA A 519 -9.16 -19.36 10.71
N ALA A 520 -9.62 -20.25 9.81
CA ALA A 520 -8.83 -20.73 8.67
C ALA A 520 -8.64 -19.63 7.61
N ILE A 521 -9.68 -18.87 7.27
CA ILE A 521 -9.61 -17.70 6.39
C ILE A 521 -8.58 -16.70 6.93
N LYS A 522 -8.66 -16.37 8.21
CA LYS A 522 -7.70 -15.44 8.85
C LYS A 522 -6.26 -15.93 8.76
N ARG A 523 -6.02 -17.22 8.97
CA ARG A 523 -4.68 -17.82 8.85
C ARG A 523 -4.17 -17.78 7.42
N LEU A 524 -5.00 -18.13 6.42
CA LEU A 524 -4.61 -18.12 5.02
C LEU A 524 -4.37 -16.70 4.51
N THR A 525 -5.20 -15.73 4.87
CA THR A 525 -4.97 -14.30 4.55
C THR A 525 -3.62 -13.81 5.10
N ALA A 526 -3.29 -14.17 6.35
CA ALA A 526 -2.00 -13.84 6.94
C ALA A 526 -0.85 -14.57 6.23
N SER A 527 -1.05 -15.81 5.78
CA SER A 527 -0.06 -16.58 5.01
C SER A 527 0.21 -15.94 3.64
N VAL A 528 -0.84 -15.55 2.90
CA VAL A 528 -0.71 -14.85 1.61
C VAL A 528 0.08 -13.56 1.81
N ALA A 529 -0.30 -12.71 2.76
CA ALA A 529 0.42 -11.47 3.06
C ALA A 529 1.89 -11.71 3.43
N GLY A 530 2.18 -12.77 4.19
CA GLY A 530 3.55 -13.15 4.56
C GLY A 530 4.37 -13.64 3.36
N LEU A 531 3.77 -14.36 2.42
CA LEU A 531 4.44 -14.82 1.19
C LEU A 531 4.68 -13.65 0.22
N GLU A 532 3.74 -12.73 0.08
CA GLU A 532 3.91 -11.49 -0.71
C GLU A 532 5.05 -10.64 -0.16
N ASP A 533 5.17 -10.52 1.16
CA ASP A 533 6.29 -9.83 1.78
C ASP A 533 7.63 -10.56 1.53
N GLN A 534 7.67 -11.89 1.53
CA GLN A 534 8.87 -12.66 1.16
C GLN A 534 9.26 -12.41 -0.30
N VAL A 535 8.28 -12.41 -1.24
CA VAL A 535 8.48 -12.02 -2.64
C VAL A 535 9.08 -10.64 -2.73
N SER A 536 8.53 -9.69 -1.99
CA SER A 536 8.98 -8.30 -1.97
C SER A 536 10.43 -8.17 -1.48
N ARG A 537 10.79 -8.83 -0.37
CA ARG A 537 12.16 -8.80 0.20
C ARG A 537 13.17 -9.45 -0.71
N ARG A 538 12.81 -10.59 -1.31
CA ARG A 538 13.73 -11.34 -2.16
C ARG A 538 14.04 -10.60 -3.46
N SER A 539 13.08 -9.86 -3.99
CA SER A 539 13.27 -8.98 -5.14
C SER A 539 14.00 -7.68 -4.80
N ALA A 540 13.87 -7.18 -3.56
CA ALA A 540 14.46 -5.91 -3.13
C ALA A 540 16.01 -5.87 -3.24
N GLN A 541 16.68 -7.00 -3.09
CA GLN A 541 18.15 -7.14 -3.20
C GLN A 541 18.67 -6.79 -4.61
N PHE A 542 17.81 -6.70 -5.62
CA PHE A 542 18.15 -6.54 -7.04
C PHE A 542 17.60 -5.27 -7.68
N ARG A 543 16.99 -4.39 -6.91
CA ARG A 543 16.32 -3.17 -7.39
C ARG A 543 17.21 -2.03 -7.89
N ALA A 544 18.50 -2.18 -7.91
CA ALA A 544 19.41 -1.17 -8.45
C ALA A 544 19.15 -0.80 -9.92
N LEU A 545 18.19 -1.47 -10.59
CA LEU A 545 17.89 -1.33 -12.02
C LEU A 545 16.52 -0.73 -12.35
N SER A 546 15.64 -0.41 -11.38
CA SER A 546 14.38 0.24 -11.72
C SER A 546 14.60 1.72 -12.05
N GLN A 547 14.28 2.11 -13.26
CA GLN A 547 14.37 3.51 -13.68
C GLN A 547 13.42 4.39 -12.83
N PRO A 548 13.86 5.58 -12.38
CA PRO A 548 13.00 6.49 -11.65
C PRO A 548 11.84 6.96 -12.54
N VAL A 549 10.63 7.02 -11.96
CA VAL A 549 9.45 7.54 -12.67
C VAL A 549 9.59 9.07 -12.77
N THR A 550 9.97 9.52 -13.96
CA THR A 550 10.02 10.94 -14.31
C THR A 550 9.01 11.27 -15.41
N LEU A 551 8.54 12.51 -15.44
CA LEU A 551 7.62 12.95 -16.48
C LEU A 551 8.23 12.81 -17.89
N ASP A 552 9.52 13.13 -18.03
CA ASP A 552 10.22 13.01 -19.30
C ASP A 552 10.33 11.56 -19.78
N ALA A 553 10.62 10.61 -18.89
CA ALA A 553 10.67 9.20 -19.26
C ALA A 553 9.29 8.73 -19.77
N VAL A 554 8.20 9.08 -19.06
CA VAL A 554 6.83 8.73 -19.50
C VAL A 554 6.50 9.43 -20.82
N ARG A 555 6.84 10.73 -20.98
CA ARG A 555 6.60 11.50 -22.21
C ARG A 555 7.33 10.88 -23.42
N GLN A 556 8.59 10.51 -23.26
CA GLN A 556 9.35 9.83 -24.33
C GLN A 556 8.78 8.46 -24.70
N ALA A 557 8.12 7.80 -23.75
CA ALA A 557 7.46 6.50 -23.97
C ALA A 557 6.11 6.62 -24.69
N VAL A 558 5.51 7.83 -24.77
CA VAL A 558 4.31 8.07 -25.58
C VAL A 558 4.70 7.94 -27.05
N PRO A 559 4.01 7.12 -27.86
CA PRO A 559 4.28 6.99 -29.29
C PRO A 559 4.07 8.29 -30.05
N GLU A 560 4.74 8.42 -31.17
CA GLU A 560 4.48 9.51 -32.12
C GLU A 560 3.03 9.43 -32.64
N GLY A 561 2.33 10.56 -32.64
CA GLY A 561 0.92 10.62 -33.07
C GLY A 561 -0.09 10.08 -32.04
N ALA A 562 0.37 9.70 -30.85
CA ALA A 562 -0.46 9.28 -29.72
C ALA A 562 -0.49 10.33 -28.60
N ALA A 563 -1.54 10.29 -27.76
CA ALA A 563 -1.63 11.07 -26.53
C ALA A 563 -1.95 10.20 -25.34
N LEU A 564 -1.24 10.41 -24.24
CA LEU A 564 -1.62 9.88 -22.93
C LEU A 564 -2.64 10.82 -22.28
N ILE A 565 -3.76 10.26 -21.87
CA ILE A 565 -4.80 10.97 -21.11
C ILE A 565 -4.83 10.35 -19.71
N GLU A 566 -4.22 11.05 -18.75
CA GLU A 566 -4.19 10.64 -17.34
C GLU A 566 -5.34 11.33 -16.61
N VAL A 567 -6.37 10.59 -16.22
CA VAL A 567 -7.48 11.11 -15.42
C VAL A 567 -7.24 10.82 -13.93
N PHE A 568 -7.58 11.78 -13.09
CA PHE A 568 -7.44 11.65 -11.65
C PHE A 568 -8.62 12.29 -10.90
N ALA A 569 -9.16 11.55 -9.95
CA ALA A 569 -10.18 12.03 -9.01
C ALA A 569 -9.50 12.71 -7.82
N PHE A 570 -9.48 14.04 -7.80
CA PHE A 570 -8.89 14.79 -6.69
C PHE A 570 -9.94 15.48 -5.84
N LYS A 571 -9.63 15.66 -4.56
CA LYS A 571 -10.42 16.44 -3.62
C LYS A 571 -9.80 17.84 -3.53
N PRO A 572 -10.53 18.91 -3.92
CA PRO A 572 -10.02 20.28 -3.83
C PRO A 572 -9.59 20.61 -2.40
N PHE A 573 -8.36 21.08 -2.23
CA PHE A 573 -7.78 21.39 -0.94
C PHE A 573 -8.06 22.83 -0.53
N ASN A 574 -8.56 23.01 0.68
CA ASN A 574 -8.78 24.30 1.32
C ASN A 574 -7.88 24.42 2.58
N GLY A 575 -6.72 25.04 2.43
CA GLY A 575 -5.78 25.23 3.53
C GLY A 575 -6.27 26.16 4.63
N LYS A 576 -7.22 27.06 4.32
CA LYS A 576 -7.84 27.99 5.27
C LYS A 576 -8.94 27.35 6.12
N ALA A 577 -9.29 26.10 5.87
CA ALA A 577 -10.29 25.40 6.65
C ALA A 577 -9.81 25.17 8.10
N ILE A 578 -10.62 25.61 9.06
CA ILE A 578 -10.34 25.50 10.49
C ILE A 578 -10.42 24.04 10.95
N LYS A 579 -11.46 23.34 10.48
CA LYS A 579 -11.66 21.92 10.81
C LYS A 579 -10.97 21.01 9.79
N ALA A 580 -10.33 19.97 10.27
CA ALA A 580 -9.69 18.97 9.41
C ALA A 580 -10.66 18.33 8.39
N SER A 581 -11.92 18.11 8.76
CA SER A 581 -12.97 17.57 7.89
C SER A 581 -13.38 18.50 6.74
N GLU A 582 -13.09 19.80 6.84
CA GLU A 582 -13.41 20.81 5.84
C GLU A 582 -12.22 21.13 4.91
N ARG A 583 -11.06 20.51 5.16
CA ARG A 583 -9.83 20.76 4.37
C ARG A 583 -9.92 20.23 2.94
N PHE A 584 -10.74 19.23 2.70
CA PHE A 584 -10.95 18.65 1.38
C PHE A 584 -12.42 18.72 0.98
N GLY A 585 -12.68 19.31 -0.18
CA GLY A 585 -14.01 19.35 -0.79
C GLY A 585 -14.42 18.01 -1.43
N PRO A 586 -15.63 17.95 -2.01
CA PRO A 586 -16.08 16.77 -2.74
C PRO A 586 -15.16 16.46 -3.93
N PRO A 587 -15.02 15.17 -4.32
CA PRO A 587 -14.09 14.76 -5.38
C PRO A 587 -14.49 15.34 -6.73
N GLN A 588 -13.49 15.70 -7.52
CA GLN A 588 -13.62 16.23 -8.88
C GLN A 588 -12.65 15.51 -9.81
N TYR A 589 -13.04 15.33 -11.06
CA TYR A 589 -12.15 14.78 -12.09
C TYR A 589 -11.35 15.87 -12.78
N VAL A 590 -10.07 15.60 -12.97
CA VAL A 590 -9.17 16.36 -13.85
C VAL A 590 -8.53 15.41 -14.86
N ALA A 591 -8.38 15.83 -16.10
CA ALA A 591 -7.66 15.09 -17.12
C ALA A 591 -6.41 15.87 -17.53
N TYR A 592 -5.26 15.19 -17.51
CA TYR A 592 -4.00 15.67 -18.07
C TYR A 592 -3.75 14.99 -19.42
N VAL A 593 -3.33 15.77 -20.41
CA VAL A 593 -2.96 15.29 -21.74
C VAL A 593 -1.47 15.49 -21.93
N LEU A 594 -0.75 14.41 -22.21
CA LEU A 594 0.68 14.40 -22.45
C LEU A 594 0.96 13.82 -23.84
N GLU A 595 1.58 14.62 -24.70
CA GLU A 595 2.07 14.24 -26.04
C GLU A 595 3.61 14.20 -26.02
N ARG A 596 4.19 13.35 -26.87
CA ARG A 596 5.66 13.18 -26.92
C ARG A 596 6.39 14.48 -27.21
N ASP A 597 5.89 15.29 -28.09
CA ASP A 597 6.56 16.50 -28.61
C ASP A 597 6.31 17.74 -27.75
N ARG A 598 5.45 17.63 -26.73
CA ARG A 598 5.09 18.74 -25.85
C ARG A 598 5.64 18.52 -24.45
N ALA A 599 6.58 19.38 -24.03
CA ALA A 599 7.22 19.25 -22.71
C ALA A 599 6.28 19.51 -21.53
N THR A 600 5.29 20.40 -21.71
CA THR A 600 4.33 20.77 -20.68
C THR A 600 3.02 20.03 -20.90
N PRO A 601 2.52 19.26 -19.90
CA PRO A 601 1.22 18.61 -19.97
C PRO A 601 0.11 19.67 -20.02
N GLN A 602 -0.88 19.44 -20.87
CA GLN A 602 -2.12 20.21 -20.88
C GLN A 602 -3.09 19.58 -19.89
N PHE A 603 -4.08 20.34 -19.43
CA PHE A 603 -5.10 19.82 -18.54
C PHE A 603 -6.47 20.44 -18.77
N VAL A 604 -7.49 19.75 -18.27
CA VAL A 604 -8.86 20.25 -18.19
C VAL A 604 -9.59 19.65 -17.01
N GLU A 605 -10.35 20.48 -16.29
CA GLU A 605 -11.26 20.02 -15.25
C GLU A 605 -12.53 19.45 -15.90
N LEU A 606 -12.94 18.25 -15.47
CA LEU A 606 -14.14 17.59 -15.98
C LEU A 606 -15.38 17.86 -15.10
N GLY A 607 -15.14 18.29 -13.84
CA GLY A 607 -16.18 18.62 -12.87
C GLY A 607 -16.39 17.59 -11.76
N ALA A 608 -17.54 17.68 -11.08
CA ALA A 608 -17.84 16.87 -9.90
C ALA A 608 -17.92 15.38 -10.24
N ALA A 609 -17.17 14.55 -9.52
CA ALA A 609 -17.06 13.12 -9.74
C ALA A 609 -18.41 12.41 -9.59
N ASP A 610 -19.13 12.67 -8.50
CA ASP A 610 -20.44 12.03 -8.21
C ASP A 610 -21.45 12.20 -9.35
N SER A 611 -21.46 13.38 -9.99
CA SER A 611 -22.37 13.67 -11.11
C SER A 611 -21.98 12.93 -12.39
N ILE A 612 -20.67 12.81 -12.66
CA ILE A 612 -20.14 12.06 -13.81
C ILE A 612 -20.36 10.57 -13.60
N ASP A 613 -20.12 10.07 -12.39
CA ASP A 613 -20.30 8.68 -12.00
C ASP A 613 -21.77 8.24 -12.13
N ALA A 614 -22.71 9.11 -11.76
CA ALA A 614 -24.14 8.88 -11.95
C ALA A 614 -24.52 8.78 -13.45
N ASP A 615 -23.94 9.63 -14.31
CA ASP A 615 -24.19 9.57 -15.75
C ASP A 615 -23.54 8.34 -16.40
N ILE A 616 -22.37 7.91 -15.93
CA ILE A 616 -21.74 6.65 -16.32
C ILE A 616 -22.65 5.47 -15.96
N ALA A 617 -23.21 5.44 -14.76
CA ALA A 617 -24.11 4.38 -14.31
C ALA A 617 -25.35 4.27 -15.23
N LYS A 618 -25.98 5.40 -15.59
CA LYS A 618 -27.13 5.44 -16.51
C LYS A 618 -26.75 4.94 -17.91
N LEU A 619 -25.60 5.37 -18.45
CA LEU A 619 -25.15 4.91 -19.75
C LEU A 619 -24.85 3.41 -19.74
N ARG A 620 -24.20 2.91 -18.71
CA ARG A 620 -23.91 1.48 -18.57
C ARG A 620 -25.19 0.65 -18.52
N GLU A 621 -26.20 1.07 -17.75
CA GLU A 621 -27.51 0.44 -17.71
C GLU A 621 -28.12 0.37 -19.11
N ALA A 622 -28.06 1.47 -19.87
CA ALA A 622 -28.59 1.54 -21.23
C ALA A 622 -27.79 0.68 -22.23
N LEU A 623 -26.46 0.56 -22.05
CA LEU A 623 -25.61 -0.29 -22.88
C LEU A 623 -25.86 -1.79 -22.67
N HIS A 624 -26.44 -2.21 -21.54
CA HIS A 624 -26.79 -3.59 -21.26
C HIS A 624 -28.09 -4.05 -21.92
N ASP A 625 -28.85 -3.15 -22.52
CA ASP A 625 -30.15 -3.45 -23.13
C ASP A 625 -30.12 -3.08 -24.63
N PRO A 626 -30.12 -4.08 -25.55
CA PRO A 626 -30.07 -3.83 -26.98
C PRO A 626 -31.32 -3.14 -27.54
N ASP A 627 -32.42 -3.12 -26.76
CA ASP A 627 -33.70 -2.48 -27.14
C ASP A 627 -33.76 -0.98 -26.78
N ARG A 628 -32.74 -0.48 -26.02
CA ARG A 628 -32.66 0.92 -25.59
C ARG A 628 -32.34 1.86 -26.78
N ALA A 629 -33.25 2.76 -27.08
CA ALA A 629 -33.10 3.73 -28.18
C ALA A 629 -32.33 5.00 -27.77
N ASP A 630 -32.23 5.29 -26.47
CA ASP A 630 -31.65 6.52 -25.92
C ASP A 630 -30.12 6.44 -25.68
N VAL A 631 -29.48 5.28 -25.92
CA VAL A 631 -28.03 5.07 -25.71
C VAL A 631 -27.19 6.15 -26.38
N LYS A 632 -27.52 6.52 -27.61
CA LYS A 632 -26.75 7.52 -28.37
C LYS A 632 -26.83 8.92 -27.72
N ASN A 633 -27.96 9.26 -27.12
CA ASN A 633 -28.16 10.53 -26.42
C ASN A 633 -27.44 10.55 -25.10
N LEU A 634 -27.47 9.45 -24.31
CA LEU A 634 -26.73 9.31 -23.08
C LEU A 634 -25.21 9.34 -23.32
N SER A 635 -24.75 8.64 -24.36
CA SER A 635 -23.35 8.65 -24.80
C SER A 635 -22.87 10.05 -25.17
N ARG A 636 -23.69 10.83 -25.89
CA ARG A 636 -23.37 12.20 -26.25
C ARG A 636 -23.33 13.13 -25.04
N ALA A 637 -24.32 13.05 -24.15
CA ALA A 637 -24.36 13.87 -22.95
C ALA A 637 -23.12 13.63 -22.08
N LEU A 638 -22.68 12.39 -21.96
CA LEU A 638 -21.47 12.05 -21.21
C LEU A 638 -20.20 12.50 -21.94
N ASP A 639 -20.13 12.37 -23.26
CA ASP A 639 -19.04 12.88 -24.08
C ASP A 639 -18.83 14.39 -23.92
N GLU A 640 -19.91 15.16 -23.91
CA GLU A 640 -19.86 16.61 -23.72
C GLU A 640 -19.17 17.02 -22.41
N ARG A 641 -19.27 16.17 -21.38
CA ARG A 641 -18.66 16.42 -20.07
C ARG A 641 -17.24 15.86 -19.96
N VAL A 642 -16.97 14.69 -20.53
CA VAL A 642 -15.73 13.94 -20.31
C VAL A 642 -14.75 14.11 -21.46
N MET A 643 -15.12 13.74 -22.69
CA MET A 643 -14.16 13.68 -23.80
C MET A 643 -14.14 14.91 -24.68
N ARG A 644 -15.24 15.63 -24.87
CA ARG A 644 -15.25 16.88 -25.65
C ARG A 644 -14.26 17.93 -25.10
N PRO A 645 -14.16 18.18 -23.79
CA PRO A 645 -13.14 19.07 -23.24
C PRO A 645 -11.70 18.57 -23.50
N VAL A 646 -11.47 17.26 -23.38
CA VAL A 646 -10.16 16.62 -23.66
C VAL A 646 -9.80 16.71 -25.14
N ARG A 647 -10.76 16.45 -26.07
CA ARG A 647 -10.52 16.50 -27.51
C ARG A 647 -10.04 17.86 -28.00
N ARG A 648 -10.39 18.94 -27.33
CA ARG A 648 -9.89 20.30 -27.67
C ARG A 648 -8.38 20.44 -27.47
N LEU A 649 -7.78 19.53 -26.69
CA LEU A 649 -6.35 19.51 -26.37
C LEU A 649 -5.56 18.56 -27.29
N LEU A 650 -6.23 17.65 -28.04
CA LEU A 650 -5.60 16.52 -28.74
C LEU A 650 -5.07 16.84 -30.14
N GLY A 651 -5.42 17.98 -30.76
CA GLY A 651 -4.99 18.32 -32.10
C GLY A 651 -5.37 17.25 -33.15
N SER A 652 -4.38 16.72 -33.89
CA SER A 652 -4.56 15.70 -34.92
C SER A 652 -4.38 14.26 -34.43
N THR A 653 -4.18 14.04 -33.13
CA THR A 653 -3.95 12.74 -32.53
C THR A 653 -5.11 11.78 -32.81
N ARG A 654 -4.77 10.54 -33.16
CA ARG A 654 -5.75 9.48 -33.46
C ARG A 654 -5.64 8.29 -32.51
N GLN A 655 -4.54 8.13 -31.82
CA GLN A 655 -4.34 7.07 -30.83
C GLN A 655 -4.40 7.66 -29.42
N LEU A 656 -5.33 7.14 -28.61
CA LEU A 656 -5.55 7.58 -27.24
C LEU A 656 -5.14 6.49 -26.26
N LEU A 657 -4.21 6.80 -25.36
CA LEU A 657 -3.79 5.97 -24.26
C LEU A 657 -4.44 6.52 -23.01
N ILE A 658 -5.57 5.94 -22.60
CA ILE A 658 -6.40 6.49 -21.52
C ILE A 658 -6.10 5.74 -20.22
N SER A 659 -5.68 6.48 -19.20
CA SER A 659 -5.59 6.02 -17.83
C SER A 659 -6.75 6.62 -17.03
N PRO A 660 -7.89 5.93 -16.92
CA PRO A 660 -9.07 6.42 -16.23
C PRO A 660 -8.92 6.29 -14.72
N ASP A 661 -9.74 7.00 -13.96
CA ASP A 661 -9.86 6.88 -12.50
C ASP A 661 -11.33 6.80 -12.08
N GLY A 662 -11.62 6.30 -10.89
CA GLY A 662 -12.99 6.16 -10.40
C GLY A 662 -13.88 5.35 -11.36
N ALA A 663 -15.15 5.70 -11.46
CA ALA A 663 -16.13 5.02 -12.32
C ALA A 663 -15.79 5.09 -13.83
N LEU A 664 -14.92 6.02 -14.24
CA LEU A 664 -14.45 6.10 -15.64
C LEU A 664 -13.68 4.84 -16.08
N ASN A 665 -13.18 4.03 -15.16
CA ASN A 665 -12.60 2.71 -15.47
C ASN A 665 -13.60 1.72 -16.10
N LEU A 666 -14.88 1.93 -15.85
CA LEU A 666 -15.97 1.08 -16.32
C LEU A 666 -16.67 1.64 -17.58
N LEU A 667 -16.14 2.73 -18.13
CA LEU A 667 -16.70 3.41 -19.30
C LEU A 667 -16.04 2.88 -20.59
N PRO A 668 -16.83 2.37 -21.57
CA PRO A 668 -16.32 2.08 -22.90
C PRO A 668 -16.21 3.39 -23.67
N PHE A 669 -15.07 4.08 -23.60
CA PHE A 669 -14.86 5.37 -24.30
C PHE A 669 -15.14 5.30 -25.80
N ALA A 670 -14.93 4.12 -26.42
CA ALA A 670 -15.23 3.87 -27.81
C ALA A 670 -16.70 4.12 -28.17
N ALA A 671 -17.64 3.90 -27.22
CA ALA A 671 -19.08 4.06 -27.42
C ALA A 671 -19.61 5.48 -27.13
N LEU A 672 -18.75 6.41 -26.70
CA LEU A 672 -19.14 7.82 -26.56
C LEU A 672 -19.41 8.44 -27.95
N VAL A 673 -20.28 9.45 -27.99
CA VAL A 673 -20.72 10.08 -29.25
C VAL A 673 -20.31 11.55 -29.28
N ASP A 674 -19.56 11.92 -30.31
CA ASP A 674 -19.06 13.27 -30.49
C ASP A 674 -20.16 14.27 -30.95
N GLU A 675 -19.81 15.53 -31.12
CA GLU A 675 -20.69 16.62 -31.54
C GLU A 675 -21.22 16.44 -32.97
N ARG A 676 -20.58 15.57 -33.78
CA ARG A 676 -21.02 15.23 -35.14
C ARG A 676 -21.97 14.05 -35.19
N GLY A 677 -22.23 13.44 -34.02
CA GLY A 677 -23.06 12.26 -33.88
C GLY A 677 -22.35 10.95 -34.26
N GLN A 678 -21.00 10.96 -34.32
CA GLN A 678 -20.13 9.80 -34.55
C GLN A 678 -19.67 9.18 -33.23
N TYR A 679 -19.56 7.86 -33.19
CA TYR A 679 -18.95 7.20 -32.09
C TYR A 679 -17.42 7.47 -32.05
N LEU A 680 -16.81 7.57 -30.85
CA LEU A 680 -15.37 7.87 -30.77
C LEU A 680 -14.52 6.80 -31.45
N VAL A 681 -14.95 5.53 -31.48
CA VAL A 681 -14.29 4.46 -32.24
C VAL A 681 -14.13 4.78 -33.73
N GLU A 682 -15.00 5.62 -34.33
CA GLU A 682 -14.88 6.02 -35.75
C GLU A 682 -13.64 6.90 -35.97
N ASN A 683 -13.21 7.65 -34.98
CA ASN A 683 -12.11 8.62 -35.08
C ASN A 683 -10.83 8.24 -34.31
N TYR A 684 -10.94 7.38 -33.30
CA TYR A 684 -9.83 7.09 -32.37
C TYR A 684 -9.60 5.60 -32.15
N ALA A 685 -8.34 5.18 -32.10
CA ALA A 685 -7.92 3.92 -31.52
C ALA A 685 -7.66 4.15 -30.01
N ILE A 686 -8.29 3.36 -29.15
CA ILE A 686 -8.31 3.61 -27.71
C ILE A 686 -7.74 2.40 -26.98
N SER A 687 -6.70 2.62 -26.19
CA SER A 687 -6.11 1.65 -25.27
C SER A 687 -6.21 2.12 -23.83
N TYR A 688 -6.52 1.21 -22.92
CA TYR A 688 -6.65 1.51 -21.48
C TYR A 688 -5.34 1.19 -20.78
N LEU A 689 -4.95 2.07 -19.86
CA LEU A 689 -3.81 1.88 -18.96
C LEU A 689 -4.28 1.95 -17.51
N SER A 690 -3.53 1.33 -16.59
CA SER A 690 -3.77 1.51 -15.15
C SER A 690 -3.22 2.86 -14.67
N SER A 691 -2.09 3.27 -15.25
CA SER A 691 -1.44 4.57 -15.08
C SER A 691 -0.57 4.84 -16.29
N GLY A 692 -0.30 6.09 -16.63
CA GLY A 692 0.66 6.44 -17.70
C GLY A 692 2.05 5.85 -17.48
N ARG A 693 2.37 5.42 -16.26
CA ARG A 693 3.60 4.71 -15.95
C ARG A 693 3.69 3.32 -16.59
N ASP A 694 2.57 2.70 -16.96
CA ASP A 694 2.55 1.44 -17.70
C ASP A 694 3.38 1.52 -19.00
N LEU A 695 3.47 2.71 -19.59
CA LEU A 695 4.30 2.95 -20.78
C LEU A 695 5.76 2.57 -20.59
N LEU A 696 6.31 2.80 -19.38
CA LEU A 696 7.68 2.41 -19.04
C LEU A 696 7.83 0.89 -18.93
N ARG A 697 6.84 0.22 -18.33
CA ARG A 697 6.82 -1.23 -18.16
C ARG A 697 6.65 -1.96 -19.51
N LEU A 698 5.88 -1.39 -20.42
CA LEU A 698 5.61 -1.97 -21.75
C LEU A 698 6.81 -1.87 -22.71
N GLN A 699 7.84 -1.07 -22.39
CA GLN A 699 9.10 -1.02 -23.17
C GLN A 699 10.02 -2.24 -22.90
N VAL A 700 9.78 -2.98 -21.81
CA VAL A 700 10.60 -4.16 -21.48
C VAL A 700 10.20 -5.32 -22.36
N ALA A 701 11.09 -5.73 -23.25
CA ALA A 701 10.87 -6.92 -24.11
C ALA A 701 10.71 -8.18 -23.27
N ARG A 702 9.71 -8.99 -23.59
CA ARG A 702 9.37 -10.24 -22.90
C ARG A 702 9.21 -11.35 -23.93
N GLU A 703 9.81 -12.49 -23.69
CA GLU A 703 9.70 -13.63 -24.55
C GLU A 703 8.62 -14.61 -24.06
N SER A 704 7.73 -15.02 -24.99
CA SER A 704 6.79 -16.10 -24.71
C SER A 704 7.51 -17.46 -24.74
N ARG A 705 7.06 -18.39 -23.89
CA ARG A 705 7.71 -19.69 -23.71
C ARG A 705 6.99 -20.83 -24.43
N THR A 706 5.69 -20.69 -24.66
CA THR A 706 4.88 -21.72 -25.31
C THR A 706 4.00 -21.13 -26.42
N THR A 707 3.51 -22.00 -27.27
CA THR A 707 2.59 -21.69 -28.37
C THR A 707 1.28 -21.10 -27.83
N PRO A 708 0.45 -20.47 -28.69
CA PRO A 708 -0.88 -20.01 -28.31
C PRO A 708 -1.74 -21.13 -27.72
N VAL A 709 -2.57 -20.77 -26.73
CA VAL A 709 -3.55 -21.67 -26.10
C VAL A 709 -4.95 -21.08 -26.25
N VAL A 710 -5.88 -21.88 -26.75
CA VAL A 710 -7.29 -21.52 -26.91
C VAL A 710 -8.13 -22.48 -26.11
N ILE A 711 -8.97 -21.93 -25.22
CA ILE A 711 -9.85 -22.67 -24.31
C ILE A 711 -11.29 -22.28 -24.62
N GLY A 712 -12.18 -23.28 -24.83
CA GLY A 712 -13.58 -23.00 -25.10
C GLY A 712 -14.50 -24.16 -24.81
N ASP A 713 -15.80 -23.91 -24.80
CA ASP A 713 -16.84 -24.93 -24.64
C ASP A 713 -16.59 -25.88 -23.45
N PRO A 714 -16.34 -25.36 -22.22
CA PRO A 714 -16.10 -26.22 -21.06
C PRO A 714 -17.28 -27.13 -20.75
N LEU A 715 -17.02 -28.39 -20.41
CA LEU A 715 -18.05 -29.32 -19.92
C LEU A 715 -18.30 -29.03 -18.43
N TYR A 716 -19.27 -28.20 -18.10
CA TYR A 716 -19.57 -27.77 -16.74
C TYR A 716 -20.05 -28.90 -15.82
N ASP A 717 -20.78 -29.87 -16.38
CA ASP A 717 -21.29 -31.07 -15.69
C ASP A 717 -20.62 -32.33 -16.26
N MET A 718 -19.73 -32.93 -15.50
CA MET A 718 -19.02 -34.16 -15.87
C MET A 718 -19.75 -35.43 -15.42
N SER A 719 -20.98 -35.34 -14.91
CA SER A 719 -21.81 -36.49 -14.55
C SER A 719 -22.13 -37.36 -15.78
N PRO A 720 -22.13 -38.69 -15.67
CA PRO A 720 -22.57 -39.56 -16.77
C PRO A 720 -24.00 -39.22 -17.17
N PRO A 721 -24.37 -39.26 -18.46
CA PRO A 721 -25.68 -38.84 -18.95
C PRO A 721 -26.79 -39.67 -18.28
N ARG A 722 -27.57 -39.06 -17.39
CA ARG A 722 -28.82 -39.57 -16.93
C ARG A 722 -29.87 -39.40 -18.01
N ALA A 723 -30.67 -40.43 -18.27
CA ALA A 723 -31.80 -40.42 -19.22
C ALA A 723 -32.65 -39.15 -19.01
N GLN A 724 -32.86 -38.41 -20.10
CA GLN A 724 -33.46 -37.09 -20.18
C GLN A 724 -34.79 -37.01 -19.41
N GLN A 725 -34.80 -36.33 -18.26
CA GLN A 725 -35.95 -35.59 -17.80
C GLN A 725 -35.85 -34.15 -18.33
N ARG A 726 -36.92 -33.67 -18.99
CA ARG A 726 -37.02 -32.31 -19.52
C ARG A 726 -36.62 -31.28 -18.47
N PRO A 727 -35.71 -30.35 -18.76
CA PRO A 727 -35.39 -29.30 -17.82
C PRO A 727 -36.55 -28.34 -17.68
N ALA A 728 -36.95 -28.08 -16.44
CA ALA A 728 -37.75 -26.92 -16.11
C ALA A 728 -36.90 -25.69 -16.45
N GLN A 729 -37.43 -24.82 -17.27
CA GLN A 729 -36.83 -23.51 -17.55
C GLN A 729 -36.77 -22.71 -16.26
N THR A 730 -35.62 -22.58 -15.70
CA THR A 730 -35.32 -21.54 -14.72
C THR A 730 -34.25 -20.65 -15.33
N ASP A 731 -34.70 -19.51 -15.80
CA ASP A 731 -33.85 -18.42 -16.29
C ASP A 731 -32.84 -18.03 -15.21
N LEU A 732 -31.59 -17.83 -15.60
CA LEU A 732 -30.65 -17.07 -14.80
C LEU A 732 -31.30 -15.72 -14.46
N PRO A 733 -31.38 -15.32 -13.18
CA PRO A 733 -32.01 -14.07 -12.84
C PRO A 733 -31.24 -12.93 -13.49
N SER A 734 -31.89 -12.24 -14.41
CA SER A 734 -31.44 -11.00 -15.04
C SER A 734 -31.54 -9.79 -14.07
N GLN A 735 -31.71 -10.06 -12.77
CA GLN A 735 -31.63 -9.08 -11.70
C GLN A 735 -30.38 -9.37 -10.85
N PRO A 736 -29.65 -8.34 -10.37
CA PRO A 736 -28.55 -8.53 -9.45
C PRO A 736 -29.07 -9.30 -8.23
N VAL A 737 -28.47 -10.46 -7.95
CA VAL A 737 -28.78 -11.28 -6.77
C VAL A 737 -28.39 -10.51 -5.53
N THR A 738 -29.31 -9.70 -5.03
CA THR A 738 -29.18 -9.04 -3.73
C THR A 738 -29.41 -10.08 -2.63
N ASN A 739 -28.42 -10.23 -1.74
CA ASN A 739 -28.48 -10.97 -0.46
C ASN A 739 -28.01 -12.42 -0.41
N ARG A 740 -26.79 -12.78 -0.89
CA ARG A 740 -26.11 -13.99 -0.38
C ARG A 740 -24.61 -13.75 -0.21
N ARG A 741 -24.07 -13.96 0.98
CA ARG A 741 -22.65 -13.85 1.36
C ARG A 741 -21.75 -14.93 0.75
N SER A 742 -22.27 -15.92 0.07
CA SER A 742 -21.55 -16.92 -0.71
C SER A 742 -22.46 -17.44 -1.81
N MET A 743 -21.97 -17.47 -3.04
CA MET A 743 -22.67 -18.04 -4.18
C MET A 743 -22.28 -19.51 -4.28
N ASP A 744 -23.27 -20.40 -4.24
CA ASP A 744 -23.03 -21.82 -4.49
C ASP A 744 -22.99 -22.05 -6.02
N PHE A 745 -21.79 -22.01 -6.59
CA PHE A 745 -21.58 -22.24 -8.01
C PHE A 745 -22.03 -23.64 -8.49
N THR A 746 -22.14 -24.62 -7.58
CA THR A 746 -22.62 -25.97 -7.93
C THR A 746 -24.14 -26.02 -8.14
N ALA A 747 -24.86 -25.09 -7.49
CA ALA A 747 -26.33 -24.98 -7.60
C ALA A 747 -26.78 -24.25 -8.87
N LEU A 748 -25.90 -23.49 -9.52
CA LEU A 748 -26.25 -22.76 -10.72
C LEU A 748 -26.38 -23.69 -11.93
N THR A 749 -27.26 -23.35 -12.86
CA THR A 749 -27.37 -24.03 -14.16
C THR A 749 -26.57 -23.27 -15.20
N TYR A 750 -25.56 -23.90 -15.79
CA TYR A 750 -24.75 -23.33 -16.85
C TYR A 750 -25.27 -23.78 -18.20
N ALA A 751 -25.72 -22.86 -19.02
CA ALA A 751 -26.14 -23.18 -20.38
C ALA A 751 -24.91 -23.52 -21.24
N PRO A 752 -25.00 -24.54 -22.11
CA PRO A 752 -23.94 -24.76 -23.12
C PRO A 752 -23.75 -23.52 -24.01
N LEU A 753 -22.53 -23.24 -24.36
CA LEU A 753 -22.12 -22.11 -25.19
C LEU A 753 -21.59 -22.59 -26.57
N PRO A 754 -22.45 -23.00 -27.51
CA PRO A 754 -22.02 -23.60 -28.78
C PRO A 754 -21.21 -22.65 -29.65
N GLY A 755 -21.40 -21.33 -29.51
CA GLY A 755 -20.59 -20.31 -30.17
C GLY A 755 -19.12 -20.37 -29.72
N THR A 756 -18.83 -20.66 -28.48
CA THR A 756 -17.46 -20.75 -27.96
C THR A 756 -16.66 -21.92 -28.54
N ALA A 757 -17.36 -23.05 -28.86
CA ALA A 757 -16.75 -24.17 -29.60
C ALA A 757 -16.40 -23.81 -31.03
N GLN A 758 -17.26 -23.04 -31.72
CA GLN A 758 -17.00 -22.55 -33.06
C GLN A 758 -15.91 -21.50 -33.09
N GLU A 759 -15.91 -20.57 -32.12
CA GLU A 759 -14.89 -19.57 -31.91
C GLU A 759 -13.52 -20.23 -31.71
N ALA A 760 -13.40 -21.17 -30.79
CA ALA A 760 -12.14 -21.85 -30.47
C ALA A 760 -11.57 -22.62 -31.67
N ARG A 761 -12.41 -23.34 -32.42
CA ARG A 761 -11.98 -24.06 -33.65
C ARG A 761 -11.62 -23.10 -34.78
N GLY A 762 -12.33 -22.02 -34.94
CA GLY A 762 -12.01 -20.97 -35.92
C GLY A 762 -10.66 -20.33 -35.61
N LEU A 763 -10.43 -20.00 -34.38
CA LEU A 763 -9.16 -19.40 -33.92
C LEU A 763 -7.95 -20.35 -34.08
N GLN A 764 -8.15 -21.66 -33.98
CA GLN A 764 -7.08 -22.63 -34.22
C GLN A 764 -6.52 -22.49 -35.66
N SER A 765 -7.35 -22.18 -36.63
CA SER A 765 -6.90 -21.95 -38.00
C SER A 765 -6.14 -20.62 -38.18
N LEU A 766 -6.44 -19.62 -37.37
CA LEU A 766 -5.80 -18.30 -37.40
C LEU A 766 -4.52 -18.23 -36.53
N LEU A 767 -4.34 -19.14 -35.57
CA LEU A 767 -3.21 -19.15 -34.68
C LEU A 767 -2.33 -20.40 -34.91
N PRO A 768 -1.30 -20.33 -35.73
CA PRO A 768 -0.46 -21.48 -36.06
C PRO A 768 0.16 -22.12 -34.80
N GLY A 769 0.01 -23.45 -34.68
CA GLY A 769 0.50 -24.20 -33.52
C GLY A 769 -0.29 -24.05 -32.24
N ALA A 770 -1.48 -23.44 -32.28
CA ALA A 770 -2.31 -23.26 -31.09
C ALA A 770 -2.76 -24.60 -30.49
N GLN A 771 -2.58 -24.75 -29.18
CA GLN A 771 -3.16 -25.82 -28.40
C GLN A 771 -4.63 -25.50 -28.13
N LEU A 772 -5.51 -26.45 -28.44
CA LEU A 772 -6.95 -26.31 -28.22
C LEU A 772 -7.38 -27.20 -27.03
N LEU A 773 -8.00 -26.57 -26.04
CA LEU A 773 -8.55 -27.24 -24.85
C LEU A 773 -10.07 -27.06 -24.83
N LEU A 774 -10.82 -28.13 -25.11
CA LEU A 774 -12.27 -28.12 -25.18
C LEU A 774 -12.88 -29.14 -24.21
N GLN A 775 -14.16 -28.96 -23.90
CA GLN A 775 -14.97 -29.87 -23.11
C GLN A 775 -14.31 -30.23 -21.77
N GLN A 776 -13.98 -31.48 -21.54
CA GLN A 776 -13.33 -31.98 -20.33
C GLN A 776 -11.89 -31.51 -20.15
N GLN A 777 -11.24 -31.01 -21.19
CA GLN A 777 -9.88 -30.49 -21.14
C GLN A 777 -9.82 -29.03 -20.70
N ALA A 778 -10.93 -28.30 -20.79
CA ALA A 778 -11.02 -26.90 -20.41
C ALA A 778 -11.10 -26.71 -18.87
N THR A 779 -10.14 -27.28 -18.13
CA THR A 779 -10.11 -27.33 -16.68
C THR A 779 -9.31 -26.18 -16.08
N GLU A 780 -9.60 -25.87 -14.84
CA GLU A 780 -8.85 -24.90 -14.05
C GLU A 780 -7.39 -25.33 -13.86
N ALA A 781 -7.15 -26.61 -13.56
CA ALA A 781 -5.80 -27.16 -13.45
C ALA A 781 -4.99 -26.97 -14.75
N ALA A 782 -5.62 -27.12 -15.92
CA ALA A 782 -4.93 -26.92 -17.20
C ALA A 782 -4.48 -25.46 -17.36
N ILE A 783 -5.28 -24.48 -16.93
CA ILE A 783 -4.90 -23.05 -16.98
C ILE A 783 -3.75 -22.77 -16.00
N LYS A 784 -3.79 -23.30 -14.79
CA LYS A 784 -2.75 -23.10 -13.75
C LYS A 784 -1.41 -23.72 -14.14
N GLN A 785 -1.39 -24.69 -15.03
CA GLN A 785 -0.17 -25.33 -15.56
C GLN A 785 0.48 -24.56 -16.72
N LEU A 786 -0.18 -23.55 -17.29
CA LEU A 786 0.39 -22.78 -18.41
C LEU A 786 1.65 -22.03 -17.98
N ARG A 787 2.59 -21.89 -18.94
CA ARG A 787 3.87 -21.20 -18.74
C ARG A 787 4.09 -20.21 -19.89
N ALA A 788 3.68 -18.97 -19.68
CA ALA A 788 3.85 -17.86 -20.61
C ALA A 788 3.46 -18.20 -22.08
N PRO A 789 2.20 -18.60 -22.35
CA PRO A 789 1.77 -18.83 -23.73
C PRO A 789 1.79 -17.50 -24.48
N ARG A 790 2.15 -17.53 -25.79
CA ARG A 790 2.18 -16.30 -26.60
C ARG A 790 0.82 -15.60 -26.60
N VAL A 791 -0.25 -16.37 -26.76
CA VAL A 791 -1.64 -15.93 -26.66
C VAL A 791 -2.38 -16.89 -25.74
N LEU A 792 -3.20 -16.36 -24.86
CA LEU A 792 -4.16 -17.11 -24.06
C LEU A 792 -5.57 -16.59 -24.38
N HIS A 793 -6.37 -17.41 -25.04
CA HIS A 793 -7.76 -17.10 -25.34
C HIS A 793 -8.69 -18.02 -24.56
N ILE A 794 -9.63 -17.47 -23.80
CA ILE A 794 -10.56 -18.22 -22.95
C ILE A 794 -11.99 -17.77 -23.29
N ALA A 795 -12.79 -18.68 -23.82
CA ALA A 795 -14.19 -18.47 -24.15
C ALA A 795 -15.09 -19.34 -23.25
N THR A 796 -15.73 -18.72 -22.23
CA THR A 796 -16.51 -19.40 -21.19
C THR A 796 -17.51 -18.44 -20.53
N HIS A 797 -18.15 -18.87 -19.41
CA HIS A 797 -18.91 -17.99 -18.53
C HIS A 797 -17.97 -17.18 -17.62
N GLY A 798 -18.24 -15.89 -17.46
CA GLY A 798 -17.62 -15.04 -16.44
C GLY A 798 -18.65 -14.57 -15.43
N PHE A 799 -18.16 -14.07 -14.27
CA PHE A 799 -19.00 -13.47 -13.25
C PHE A 799 -18.32 -12.31 -12.55
N PHE A 800 -19.14 -11.38 -12.07
CA PHE A 800 -18.74 -10.33 -11.12
C PHE A 800 -19.82 -10.19 -10.04
N LEU A 801 -19.40 -10.22 -8.76
CA LEU A 801 -20.26 -10.06 -7.61
C LEU A 801 -20.10 -8.63 -7.08
N ALA A 802 -21.16 -7.82 -7.22
CA ALA A 802 -21.16 -6.45 -6.73
C ALA A 802 -21.00 -6.39 -5.19
N ASP A 803 -20.44 -5.29 -4.69
CA ASP A 803 -20.35 -5.03 -3.26
C ASP A 803 -21.76 -4.93 -2.66
N GLN A 804 -21.97 -5.57 -1.51
CA GLN A 804 -23.20 -5.37 -0.76
C GLN A 804 -23.05 -4.09 0.06
N PRO A 805 -24.08 -3.20 0.09
CA PRO A 805 -24.06 -2.09 1.00
C PRO A 805 -23.83 -2.66 2.41
N SER A 806 -22.75 -2.21 3.05
CA SER A 806 -22.53 -2.53 4.45
C SER A 806 -23.78 -2.08 5.22
N ASP A 807 -24.31 -2.93 6.09
CA ASP A 807 -25.43 -2.61 7.00
C ASP A 807 -25.05 -1.51 8.01
N ASP A 808 -24.10 -0.64 7.68
CA ASP A 808 -23.65 0.48 8.51
C ASP A 808 -24.81 1.42 8.84
N ASN A 809 -25.77 1.61 7.92
CA ASN A 809 -27.00 2.36 8.19
C ASN A 809 -27.96 1.64 9.15
N ALA A 810 -27.99 0.31 9.13
CA ALA A 810 -28.77 -0.48 10.09
C ALA A 810 -28.05 -0.62 11.43
N ALA A 811 -26.71 -0.59 11.45
CA ALA A 811 -25.89 -0.56 12.66
C ALA A 811 -25.93 0.82 13.33
N GLU A 812 -25.90 1.93 12.58
CA GLU A 812 -26.14 3.29 13.13
C GLU A 812 -27.55 3.47 13.67
N ALA A 813 -28.58 2.97 12.97
CA ALA A 813 -29.96 3.02 13.46
C ALA A 813 -30.17 2.17 14.73
N ARG A 814 -29.47 1.04 14.87
CA ARG A 814 -29.49 0.20 16.09
C ARG A 814 -28.63 0.77 17.22
N ALA A 815 -27.51 1.44 16.91
CA ALA A 815 -26.68 2.12 17.90
C ALA A 815 -27.37 3.34 18.51
N LEU A 816 -28.28 3.97 17.79
CA LEU A 816 -29.15 5.06 18.31
C LEU A 816 -30.26 4.56 19.25
N LEU A 817 -30.60 3.26 19.21
CA LEU A 817 -31.68 2.67 20.02
C LEU A 817 -31.19 1.95 21.29
N HIS A 818 -29.90 1.68 21.45
CA HIS A 818 -29.34 1.07 22.64
C HIS A 818 -28.14 1.85 23.15
N GLN A 819 -28.36 2.63 24.20
CA GLN A 819 -27.34 3.13 25.09
C GLN A 819 -26.68 1.96 25.82
N GLY A 820 -25.58 1.42 25.26
CA GLY A 820 -24.82 0.34 25.89
C GLY A 820 -23.62 -0.06 25.02
N ASP A 821 -22.43 0.17 25.54
CA ASP A 821 -21.09 -0.09 25.06
C ASP A 821 -20.84 -1.42 24.29
N ALA A 822 -21.17 -1.52 23.01
CA ALA A 822 -20.56 -2.46 22.11
C ALA A 822 -20.77 -2.02 20.66
N ARG A 823 -19.76 -1.36 20.06
CA ARG A 823 -19.70 -1.26 18.60
C ARG A 823 -19.54 -2.66 18.03
N PRO A 824 -20.34 -3.03 17.00
CA PRO A 824 -20.09 -4.26 16.27
C PRO A 824 -18.67 -4.26 15.70
N LEU A 825 -17.98 -5.39 15.84
CA LEU A 825 -16.74 -5.65 15.13
C LEU A 825 -16.92 -5.26 13.67
N ALA A 826 -16.10 -4.34 13.16
CA ALA A 826 -16.06 -3.99 11.75
C ALA A 826 -15.95 -5.29 10.96
N ALA A 827 -16.92 -5.58 10.11
CA ALA A 827 -16.93 -6.75 9.26
C ALA A 827 -15.64 -6.71 8.44
N GLN A 828 -14.84 -7.77 8.52
CA GLN A 828 -13.60 -7.89 7.76
C GLN A 828 -13.99 -7.80 6.27
N LYS A 829 -13.52 -6.76 5.55
CA LYS A 829 -13.78 -6.59 4.12
C LYS A 829 -13.31 -7.85 3.40
N GLU A 830 -14.19 -8.43 2.60
CA GLU A 830 -13.86 -9.54 1.72
C GLU A 830 -12.82 -9.09 0.69
N ASN A 831 -11.89 -9.99 0.31
CA ASN A 831 -10.89 -9.66 -0.70
C ASN A 831 -11.58 -9.38 -2.06
N PRO A 832 -11.46 -8.19 -2.65
CA PRO A 832 -12.16 -7.84 -3.89
C PRO A 832 -11.83 -8.75 -5.08
N LEU A 833 -10.65 -9.38 -5.10
CA LEU A 833 -10.22 -10.31 -6.15
C LEU A 833 -10.98 -11.63 -6.14
N LEU A 834 -11.78 -11.92 -5.11
CA LEU A 834 -12.67 -13.09 -5.08
C LEU A 834 -14.03 -12.84 -5.72
N ARG A 835 -14.34 -11.59 -6.04
CA ARG A 835 -15.65 -11.19 -6.59
C ARG A 835 -15.76 -11.34 -8.09
N SER A 836 -14.68 -11.60 -8.79
CA SER A 836 -14.67 -11.84 -10.24
C SER A 836 -13.90 -13.10 -10.59
N GLY A 837 -14.32 -13.77 -11.63
CA GLY A 837 -13.70 -14.99 -12.09
C GLY A 837 -14.35 -15.54 -13.34
N ILE A 838 -13.89 -16.72 -13.76
CA ILE A 838 -14.42 -17.49 -14.89
C ILE A 838 -14.74 -18.92 -14.46
N ILE A 839 -15.71 -19.50 -15.17
CA ILE A 839 -16.24 -20.84 -14.88
C ILE A 839 -15.66 -21.84 -15.89
N LEU A 840 -15.19 -22.98 -15.37
CA LEU A 840 -14.47 -23.98 -16.14
C LEU A 840 -15.09 -25.37 -16.02
N ALA A 841 -14.54 -26.35 -16.75
CA ALA A 841 -15.06 -27.73 -16.78
C ALA A 841 -15.03 -28.36 -15.37
N GLY A 842 -16.08 -29.09 -15.03
CA GLY A 842 -16.20 -29.84 -13.77
C GLY A 842 -16.69 -29.02 -12.58
N VAL A 843 -17.12 -27.79 -12.76
CA VAL A 843 -17.61 -26.92 -11.67
C VAL A 843 -18.76 -27.53 -10.88
N LYS A 844 -19.66 -28.27 -11.53
CA LYS A 844 -20.80 -28.95 -10.88
C LYS A 844 -20.38 -30.01 -9.85
N GLN A 845 -19.30 -30.71 -10.11
CA GLN A 845 -18.73 -31.72 -9.25
C GLN A 845 -17.61 -31.19 -8.36
N GLN A 846 -17.20 -29.94 -8.53
CA GLN A 846 -15.99 -29.37 -7.94
C GLN A 846 -14.75 -30.21 -8.25
N GLN A 847 -14.65 -30.66 -9.51
CA GLN A 847 -13.57 -31.53 -10.02
C GLN A 847 -13.07 -30.99 -11.36
N SER A 848 -12.21 -29.96 -11.32
CA SER A 848 -11.62 -29.32 -12.51
C SER A 848 -10.12 -29.62 -12.65
N GLY A 849 -9.74 -30.86 -12.33
CA GLY A 849 -8.37 -31.33 -12.23
C GLY A 849 -7.98 -31.63 -10.78
N ALA A 850 -6.69 -31.81 -10.51
CA ALA A 850 -6.19 -32.22 -9.21
C ALA A 850 -6.38 -31.13 -8.15
N GLY A 851 -7.45 -31.20 -7.39
CA GLY A 851 -7.73 -30.31 -6.25
C GLY A 851 -8.39 -28.97 -6.59
N GLU A 852 -8.84 -28.77 -7.84
CA GLU A 852 -9.46 -27.54 -8.33
C GLU A 852 -10.99 -27.67 -8.44
N ASP A 853 -11.71 -26.59 -8.17
CA ASP A 853 -13.18 -26.59 -8.08
C ASP A 853 -13.92 -26.17 -9.37
N GLY A 854 -13.20 -25.66 -10.34
CA GLY A 854 -13.75 -25.17 -11.62
C GLY A 854 -14.12 -23.71 -11.66
N VAL A 855 -13.72 -22.94 -10.66
CA VAL A 855 -13.93 -21.50 -10.58
C VAL A 855 -12.59 -20.80 -10.46
N LEU A 856 -12.04 -20.33 -11.56
CA LEU A 856 -10.81 -19.53 -11.52
C LEU A 856 -11.12 -18.09 -11.14
N THR A 857 -10.88 -17.73 -9.89
CA THR A 857 -11.08 -16.38 -9.36
C THR A 857 -9.97 -15.43 -9.81
N ALA A 858 -10.19 -14.12 -9.71
CA ALA A 858 -9.11 -13.15 -9.95
C ALA A 858 -7.96 -13.31 -8.95
N LEU A 859 -8.22 -13.73 -7.70
CA LEU A 859 -7.15 -14.01 -6.73
C LEU A 859 -6.22 -15.13 -7.20
N GLU A 860 -6.78 -16.20 -7.77
CA GLU A 860 -6.02 -17.33 -8.35
C GLU A 860 -5.35 -16.96 -9.65
N ALA A 861 -6.06 -16.22 -10.54
CA ALA A 861 -5.52 -15.73 -11.81
C ALA A 861 -4.28 -14.86 -11.62
N ALA A 862 -4.18 -14.11 -10.50
CA ALA A 862 -2.97 -13.36 -10.14
C ALA A 862 -1.73 -14.25 -9.86
N GLY A 863 -1.93 -15.55 -9.66
CA GLY A 863 -0.86 -16.55 -9.48
C GLY A 863 -0.37 -17.18 -10.78
N LEU A 864 -1.06 -16.98 -11.92
CA LEU A 864 -0.70 -17.58 -13.21
C LEU A 864 0.67 -17.09 -13.70
N ASP A 865 1.39 -17.92 -14.42
CA ASP A 865 2.66 -17.56 -15.10
C ASP A 865 2.36 -17.07 -16.53
N LEU A 866 2.08 -15.76 -16.65
CA LEU A 866 1.80 -15.09 -17.93
C LEU A 866 2.92 -14.10 -18.32
N TRP A 867 4.09 -14.16 -17.68
CA TRP A 867 5.24 -13.31 -18.03
C TRP A 867 5.79 -13.66 -19.41
N GLY A 868 5.55 -12.79 -20.39
CA GLY A 868 5.83 -13.02 -21.80
C GLY A 868 4.59 -13.38 -22.64
N THR A 869 3.39 -13.48 -22.01
CA THR A 869 2.13 -13.60 -22.73
C THR A 869 1.78 -12.25 -23.34
N GLN A 870 1.80 -12.18 -24.66
CA GLN A 870 1.56 -10.95 -25.41
C GLN A 870 0.10 -10.53 -25.37
N LEU A 871 -0.84 -11.49 -25.36
CA LEU A 871 -2.27 -11.22 -25.40
C LEU A 871 -3.05 -12.25 -24.59
N VAL A 872 -3.89 -11.76 -23.67
CA VAL A 872 -4.93 -12.53 -22.98
C VAL A 872 -6.29 -12.03 -23.45
N VAL A 873 -7.12 -12.90 -23.97
CA VAL A 873 -8.51 -12.59 -24.34
C VAL A 873 -9.46 -13.38 -23.44
N LEU A 874 -10.32 -12.68 -22.73
CA LEU A 874 -11.42 -13.28 -21.99
C LEU A 874 -12.74 -13.03 -22.72
N SER A 875 -13.10 -13.98 -23.57
CA SER A 875 -14.36 -13.99 -24.33
C SER A 875 -15.49 -14.54 -23.42
N ALA A 876 -15.80 -13.78 -22.37
CA ALA A 876 -16.74 -14.14 -21.32
C ALA A 876 -17.46 -12.90 -20.77
N CYS A 877 -18.58 -13.09 -20.08
CA CYS A 877 -19.39 -11.99 -19.55
C CYS A 877 -18.68 -11.27 -18.39
N GLU A 878 -18.74 -9.92 -18.35
CA GLU A 878 -18.37 -9.09 -17.20
C GLU A 878 -16.92 -9.25 -16.68
N THR A 879 -16.02 -9.77 -17.52
CA THR A 879 -14.63 -10.06 -17.11
C THR A 879 -13.76 -8.82 -16.86
N GLY A 880 -14.15 -7.68 -17.45
CA GLY A 880 -13.49 -6.39 -17.24
C GLY A 880 -13.97 -5.61 -16.01
N LEU A 881 -15.00 -6.12 -15.30
CA LEU A 881 -15.54 -5.51 -14.12
C LEU A 881 -14.72 -5.85 -12.87
N GLY A 882 -14.84 -5.02 -11.85
CA GLY A 882 -14.20 -5.20 -10.55
C GLY A 882 -14.57 -4.07 -9.60
N GLU A 883 -14.17 -4.20 -8.35
CA GLU A 883 -14.32 -3.13 -7.37
C GLU A 883 -13.41 -1.96 -7.74
N VAL A 884 -13.97 -0.75 -7.84
CA VAL A 884 -13.24 0.44 -8.27
C VAL A 884 -12.72 1.20 -7.07
N HIS A 885 -11.40 1.42 -7.03
CA HIS A 885 -10.74 2.23 -6.01
C HIS A 885 -10.06 3.44 -6.65
N ASN A 886 -10.41 4.65 -6.21
CA ASN A 886 -9.79 5.89 -6.69
C ASN A 886 -8.27 5.85 -6.48
N GLY A 887 -7.51 6.14 -7.52
CA GLY A 887 -6.05 6.10 -7.50
C GLY A 887 -5.41 4.70 -7.48
N ALA A 888 -6.21 3.62 -7.35
CA ALA A 888 -5.71 2.24 -7.33
C ALA A 888 -6.24 1.36 -8.47
N GLY A 889 -7.28 1.82 -9.20
CA GLY A 889 -7.84 1.15 -10.38
C GLY A 889 -8.93 0.13 -10.07
N VAL A 890 -9.08 -0.88 -10.93
CA VAL A 890 -10.14 -1.90 -10.87
C VAL A 890 -9.58 -3.18 -10.24
N TYR A 891 -10.15 -3.61 -9.13
CA TYR A 891 -9.83 -4.87 -8.45
C TYR A 891 -10.70 -5.99 -9.00
N GLY A 892 -10.16 -6.77 -9.93
CA GLY A 892 -10.81 -7.89 -10.60
C GLY A 892 -9.82 -8.63 -11.50
N LEU A 893 -10.34 -9.38 -12.48
CA LEU A 893 -9.54 -10.16 -13.43
C LEU A 893 -8.53 -9.29 -14.22
N ARG A 894 -8.88 -8.04 -14.57
CA ARG A 894 -7.97 -7.10 -15.24
C ARG A 894 -6.69 -6.90 -14.44
N ARG A 895 -6.81 -6.58 -13.15
CA ARG A 895 -5.68 -6.40 -12.24
C ARG A 895 -4.90 -7.70 -12.06
N ALA A 896 -5.62 -8.82 -11.88
CA ALA A 896 -5.02 -10.13 -11.68
C ALA A 896 -4.13 -10.56 -12.86
N LEU A 897 -4.56 -10.34 -14.08
CA LEU A 897 -3.79 -10.67 -15.29
C LEU A 897 -2.56 -9.77 -15.46
N VAL A 898 -2.62 -8.51 -15.02
CA VAL A 898 -1.44 -7.63 -14.95
C VAL A 898 -0.44 -8.17 -13.93
N LEU A 899 -0.89 -8.59 -12.73
CA LEU A 899 -0.05 -9.24 -11.70
C LEU A 899 0.57 -10.54 -12.22
N ALA A 900 -0.19 -11.32 -12.98
CA ALA A 900 0.28 -12.53 -13.64
C ALA A 900 1.35 -12.26 -14.70
N GLY A 901 1.45 -11.03 -15.23
CA GLY A 901 2.50 -10.58 -16.13
C GLY A 901 2.11 -10.46 -17.60
N SER A 902 0.82 -10.53 -17.97
CA SER A 902 0.37 -10.34 -19.35
C SER A 902 0.62 -8.91 -19.86
N GLU A 903 0.94 -8.76 -21.15
CA GLU A 903 1.19 -7.45 -21.76
C GLU A 903 -0.12 -6.73 -22.13
N THR A 904 -1.07 -7.46 -22.70
CA THR A 904 -2.37 -6.94 -23.16
C THR A 904 -3.50 -7.85 -22.72
N GLN A 905 -4.62 -7.25 -22.31
CA GLN A 905 -5.86 -7.94 -22.02
C GLN A 905 -6.99 -7.38 -22.88
N VAL A 906 -7.82 -8.27 -23.45
CA VAL A 906 -9.10 -7.93 -24.10
C VAL A 906 -10.21 -8.57 -23.29
N MET A 907 -11.12 -7.75 -22.74
CA MET A 907 -12.13 -8.17 -21.77
C MET A 907 -13.44 -7.42 -21.96
N SER A 908 -14.55 -8.03 -21.52
CA SER A 908 -15.89 -7.46 -21.64
C SER A 908 -16.30 -6.67 -20.40
N LEU A 909 -17.06 -5.58 -20.59
CA LEU A 909 -17.63 -4.74 -19.53
C LEU A 909 -19.08 -5.10 -19.17
N TRP A 910 -19.73 -5.96 -19.96
CA TRP A 910 -21.08 -6.49 -19.70
C TRP A 910 -21.30 -7.85 -20.38
N SER A 911 -22.47 -8.43 -20.13
CA SER A 911 -22.87 -9.73 -20.69
C SER A 911 -22.97 -9.64 -22.21
N VAL A 912 -22.28 -10.54 -22.92
CA VAL A 912 -22.08 -10.49 -24.35
C VAL A 912 -22.93 -11.53 -25.09
N ASN A 913 -23.34 -11.18 -26.34
CA ASN A 913 -24.03 -12.12 -27.22
C ASN A 913 -23.05 -13.11 -27.86
N ASP A 914 -23.35 -14.41 -27.82
CA ASP A 914 -22.44 -15.49 -28.22
C ASP A 914 -22.00 -15.39 -29.70
N ILE A 915 -22.95 -15.09 -30.58
CA ILE A 915 -22.71 -14.97 -32.03
C ILE A 915 -21.91 -13.69 -32.37
N ALA A 916 -22.32 -12.56 -31.80
CA ALA A 916 -21.64 -11.29 -32.03
C ALA A 916 -20.20 -11.32 -31.51
N THR A 917 -19.99 -11.98 -30.37
CA THR A 917 -18.67 -12.15 -29.76
C THR A 917 -17.75 -13.01 -30.61
N ARG A 918 -18.25 -14.15 -31.13
CA ARG A 918 -17.51 -14.99 -32.06
C ARG A 918 -17.05 -14.20 -33.29
N ASP A 919 -17.98 -13.47 -33.91
CA ASP A 919 -17.68 -12.70 -35.13
C ASP A 919 -16.69 -11.57 -34.86
N LEU A 920 -16.80 -10.91 -33.69
CA LEU A 920 -15.84 -9.91 -33.24
C LEU A 920 -14.45 -10.53 -33.02
N MET A 921 -14.36 -11.67 -32.33
CA MET A 921 -13.07 -12.31 -32.07
C MET A 921 -12.41 -12.83 -33.33
N MET A 922 -13.16 -13.44 -34.23
CA MET A 922 -12.64 -13.90 -35.54
C MET A 922 -12.06 -12.72 -36.32
N GLY A 923 -12.80 -11.62 -36.50
CA GLY A 923 -12.32 -10.43 -37.20
C GLY A 923 -11.12 -9.75 -36.52
N PHE A 924 -11.08 -9.76 -35.17
CA PHE A 924 -9.96 -9.23 -34.43
C PHE A 924 -8.67 -10.02 -34.69
N TYR A 925 -8.72 -11.36 -34.61
CA TYR A 925 -7.55 -12.20 -34.86
C TYR A 925 -7.10 -12.21 -36.32
N GLU A 926 -8.02 -12.13 -37.28
CA GLU A 926 -7.68 -11.97 -38.72
C GLU A 926 -6.81 -10.72 -38.94
N ARG A 927 -7.18 -9.61 -38.33
CA ARG A 927 -6.44 -8.35 -38.42
C ARG A 927 -5.09 -8.40 -37.71
N LEU A 928 -5.02 -9.05 -36.53
CA LEU A 928 -3.75 -9.31 -35.85
C LEU A 928 -2.79 -10.12 -36.73
N GLN A 929 -3.30 -11.12 -37.45
CA GLN A 929 -2.49 -11.92 -38.39
C GLN A 929 -2.06 -11.11 -39.59
N ALA A 930 -2.85 -10.11 -40.01
CA ALA A 930 -2.47 -9.17 -41.05
C ALA A 930 -1.40 -8.14 -40.57
N GLY A 931 -1.00 -8.20 -39.30
CA GLY A 931 0.06 -7.35 -38.73
C GLY A 931 -0.43 -6.03 -38.15
N GLU A 932 -1.74 -5.82 -38.04
CA GLU A 932 -2.30 -4.62 -37.39
C GLU A 932 -1.95 -4.60 -35.89
N GLY A 933 -1.85 -3.39 -35.30
CA GLY A 933 -1.72 -3.21 -33.85
C GLY A 933 -2.97 -3.68 -33.10
N ARG A 934 -2.83 -4.13 -31.86
CA ARG A 934 -3.93 -4.71 -31.07
C ARG A 934 -5.12 -3.75 -30.93
N ALA A 935 -4.87 -2.49 -30.60
CA ALA A 935 -5.92 -1.48 -30.48
C ALA A 935 -6.59 -1.18 -31.81
N GLU A 936 -5.82 -1.07 -32.91
CA GLU A 936 -6.37 -0.79 -34.23
C GLU A 936 -7.15 -2.00 -34.79
N ALA A 937 -6.65 -3.23 -34.56
CA ALA A 937 -7.35 -4.46 -34.94
C ALA A 937 -8.72 -4.57 -34.24
N LEU A 938 -8.79 -4.25 -32.93
CA LEU A 938 -10.06 -4.22 -32.21
C LEU A 938 -10.98 -3.11 -32.79
N ARG A 939 -10.44 -1.90 -32.96
CA ARG A 939 -11.18 -0.76 -33.53
C ARG A 939 -11.76 -1.07 -34.89
N GLN A 940 -10.96 -1.59 -35.80
CA GLN A 940 -11.42 -1.89 -37.16
C GLN A 940 -12.49 -3.01 -37.21
N THR A 941 -12.39 -3.95 -36.27
CA THR A 941 -13.42 -4.99 -36.14
C THR A 941 -14.72 -4.40 -35.59
N GLN A 942 -14.66 -3.52 -34.61
CA GLN A 942 -15.81 -2.80 -34.07
C GLN A 942 -16.49 -1.92 -35.16
N LEU A 943 -15.70 -1.27 -36.01
CA LEU A 943 -16.22 -0.50 -37.15
C LEU A 943 -16.90 -1.38 -38.20
N ALA A 944 -16.33 -2.55 -38.50
CA ALA A 944 -16.96 -3.52 -39.40
C ALA A 944 -18.32 -3.98 -38.86
N MET A 945 -18.44 -4.23 -37.58
CA MET A 945 -19.70 -4.59 -36.91
C MET A 945 -20.70 -3.43 -36.92
N LEU A 946 -20.26 -2.21 -36.61
CA LEU A 946 -21.08 -1.00 -36.65
C LEU A 946 -21.71 -0.77 -38.04
N GLY A 947 -20.98 -1.06 -39.12
CA GLY A 947 -21.42 -0.95 -40.50
C GLY A 947 -22.20 -2.16 -41.03
N SER A 948 -22.24 -3.29 -40.31
CA SER A 948 -22.79 -4.55 -40.80
C SER A 948 -24.32 -4.63 -40.76
N LYS A 949 -24.91 -5.28 -41.82
CA LYS A 949 -26.34 -5.64 -41.88
C LYS A 949 -26.48 -7.16 -41.78
N ALA A 950 -25.93 -7.80 -40.74
CA ALA A 950 -25.97 -9.25 -40.64
C ALA A 950 -27.34 -9.78 -40.17
N PRO A 951 -27.81 -10.91 -40.66
CA PRO A 951 -29.04 -11.56 -40.20
C PRO A 951 -28.75 -12.38 -38.93
N VAL A 952 -29.61 -12.28 -37.93
CA VAL A 952 -29.57 -13.15 -36.74
C VAL A 952 -30.42 -14.40 -36.95
N GLN A 953 -29.81 -15.56 -36.91
CA GLN A 953 -30.48 -16.83 -36.71
C GLN A 953 -30.22 -17.40 -35.33
N ALA A 954 -31.28 -17.80 -34.62
CA ALA A 954 -31.38 -18.60 -33.40
C ALA A 954 -31.19 -17.90 -32.04
N ALA A 955 -31.91 -18.48 -31.06
CA ALA A 955 -31.88 -18.03 -29.65
C ALA A 955 -30.49 -18.12 -29.07
N ASP A 956 -30.06 -17.05 -28.37
CA ASP A 956 -28.79 -17.00 -27.65
C ASP A 956 -28.93 -17.85 -26.38
N PRO A 957 -28.09 -18.88 -26.17
CA PRO A 957 -28.14 -19.73 -24.98
C PRO A 957 -27.70 -19.03 -23.68
N ARG A 958 -27.11 -17.84 -23.76
CA ARG A 958 -26.73 -17.02 -22.59
C ARG A 958 -27.91 -16.26 -21.96
N GLY A 959 -29.16 -16.42 -22.52
CA GLY A 959 -30.37 -15.78 -21.99
C GLY A 959 -30.48 -14.29 -22.26
N VAL A 960 -29.66 -13.75 -23.16
CA VAL A 960 -29.74 -12.35 -23.60
C VAL A 960 -30.95 -12.18 -24.48
N LYS A 961 -31.83 -11.20 -24.21
CA LYS A 961 -33.04 -10.95 -24.99
C LYS A 961 -32.72 -10.71 -26.45
N ILE A 962 -33.29 -11.53 -27.31
CA ILE A 962 -33.27 -11.32 -28.75
C ILE A 962 -34.54 -10.58 -29.17
N VAL A 963 -34.36 -9.50 -29.88
CA VAL A 963 -35.47 -8.68 -30.41
C VAL A 963 -36.37 -9.50 -31.35
N LYS A 964 -37.60 -9.73 -30.94
CA LYS A 964 -38.64 -10.29 -31.83
C LYS A 964 -39.35 -9.17 -32.59
N HIS A 965 -38.68 -8.51 -33.50
CA HIS A 965 -39.37 -7.67 -34.46
C HIS A 965 -38.72 -7.87 -35.85
N GLY A 966 -39.55 -8.04 -36.88
CA GLY A 966 -39.31 -8.44 -38.24
C GLY A 966 -38.30 -7.68 -39.11
N ALA A 967 -37.29 -7.03 -38.52
CA ALA A 967 -36.10 -6.55 -39.19
C ALA A 967 -34.90 -7.27 -38.56
N ALA A 968 -33.97 -7.78 -39.37
CA ALA A 968 -32.72 -8.36 -38.90
C ALA A 968 -32.01 -7.41 -37.86
N PRO A 969 -31.58 -7.88 -36.66
CA PRO A 969 -30.92 -7.03 -35.71
C PRO A 969 -29.66 -6.50 -36.37
N LYS A 970 -29.55 -5.18 -36.42
CA LYS A 970 -28.32 -4.52 -36.84
C LYS A 970 -27.34 -4.62 -35.71
N PHE A 971 -26.18 -5.23 -35.90
CA PHE A 971 -25.06 -5.17 -34.92
C PHE A 971 -24.54 -3.74 -34.69
N SER A 972 -25.25 -2.74 -35.20
CA SER A 972 -24.93 -1.31 -35.07
C SER A 972 -25.19 -0.76 -33.66
N HIS A 973 -25.97 -1.47 -32.79
CA HIS A 973 -26.12 -1.07 -31.39
C HIS A 973 -24.84 -1.36 -30.62
N PRO A 974 -24.34 -0.42 -29.75
CA PRO A 974 -23.11 -0.60 -28.98
C PRO A 974 -23.09 -1.85 -28.09
N PHE A 975 -24.24 -2.36 -27.67
CA PHE A 975 -24.37 -3.63 -26.97
C PHE A 975 -23.58 -4.77 -27.63
N TYR A 976 -23.51 -4.83 -28.95
CA TYR A 976 -22.89 -5.93 -29.70
C TYR A 976 -21.39 -5.73 -29.97
N TRP A 977 -20.90 -4.49 -30.18
CA TRP A 977 -19.53 -4.22 -30.59
C TRP A 977 -18.67 -3.51 -29.53
N ALA A 978 -19.27 -2.81 -28.57
CA ALA A 978 -18.56 -2.01 -27.61
C ALA A 978 -18.29 -2.70 -26.24
N PRO A 979 -18.72 -3.96 -25.96
CA PRO A 979 -18.44 -4.56 -24.67
C PRO A 979 -16.94 -4.78 -24.42
N PHE A 980 -16.18 -5.06 -25.47
CA PHE A 980 -14.77 -5.37 -25.32
C PHE A 980 -13.89 -4.13 -25.35
N ILE A 981 -13.02 -4.05 -24.33
CA ILE A 981 -11.97 -3.05 -24.22
C ILE A 981 -10.60 -3.73 -24.29
N GLU A 982 -9.64 -3.03 -24.87
CA GLU A 982 -8.23 -3.43 -24.86
C GLU A 982 -7.48 -2.65 -23.78
N SER A 983 -6.70 -3.35 -22.98
CA SER A 983 -5.91 -2.78 -21.91
C SER A 983 -4.47 -3.28 -21.98
N GLY A 984 -3.51 -2.36 -22.07
CA GLY A 984 -2.08 -2.67 -22.12
C GLY A 984 -1.40 -2.24 -23.41
N ALA A 985 -0.60 -3.11 -24.01
CA ALA A 985 0.17 -2.80 -25.21
C ALA A 985 -0.72 -2.80 -26.46
N TRP A 986 -0.73 -1.70 -27.20
CA TRP A 986 -1.55 -1.43 -28.38
C TRP A 986 -0.87 -1.81 -29.70
N THR A 987 0.44 -2.07 -29.70
CA THR A 987 1.26 -2.34 -30.88
C THR A 987 0.95 -3.71 -31.50
N SER A 988 1.46 -3.97 -32.71
CA SER A 988 1.38 -5.29 -33.33
C SER A 988 2.10 -6.35 -32.47
N MET A 989 1.61 -7.58 -32.54
CA MET A 989 2.28 -8.71 -31.92
C MET A 989 3.54 -9.01 -32.70
N SER A 990 4.73 -8.74 -32.14
CA SER A 990 5.99 -9.02 -32.81
C SER A 990 6.14 -10.51 -33.11
N ALA A 991 6.49 -10.83 -34.34
CA ALA A 991 7.00 -12.14 -34.70
C ALA A 991 8.44 -12.27 -34.16
N LYS A 992 8.61 -12.46 -32.85
CA LYS A 992 9.90 -12.84 -32.25
C LYS A 992 9.82 -14.25 -31.72
#